data_c74b736e181c79a0b9d5c8b234a3c51a
#
_entry.id   c74b736e181c79a0b9d5c8b234a3c51a
#
_cell.length_a   1.000
_cell.length_b   1.000
_cell.length_c   1.000
_cell.angle_alpha   90.00
_cell.angle_beta   90.00
_cell.angle_gamma   90.00
#
_symmetry.space_group_name_H-M   'P 1'
#
loop_
_entity.id
_entity.type
_entity.pdbx_description
1 polymer ?
#
loop_
_entity_poly.entity_id
_entity_poly.type
_entity_poly.pdbx_seq_one_letter_code
_entity_poly.pdbx_strand_id
1 'polypeptide(L)'
;MEHFNKTPIIIPLILCCVIGISACNNHKTANNASDSSSAGKKARELVSKMSLEQKVAQLHGAAPAMEMTDEAVAKLFEEAKKDPSLLLMPRRVDSIDSLKIPAMRFVNGPSGVGTGDNHPQDAATALPSPIALAATWDVDAAQQFGKIQGSETILLNYMVMQAPSMNIARVPQGGRVFEAFGEDPFLTSKIAVYNIMGIQGEGAMAVAKHFAANNQETNRLSVDEIIDERTLREIYLPAFEAAVKQGKVAAVMSAYNKINGVFSSENNYLLNDILKGEWGFKGFVYSDFGATHSTVASALGGLDLEMPNGLYYGDSLLTAVKSGKVKESVIDEMLIRRYAAMYEFGFFDKNKKIAGKIPAKENGALSREIAEKSIVLLKNENGLLPLQKGNIKTFAVIGDQIDKAAAGGGGSSHVVPLYTVTPIQGLKNKFGASVAFSTSDGKNVAEAVAMAKKADIAIVMLNLFTTEGMDNEIVFSKAQNDLVEKVAAANPKTVVVIKTGSSVLLPWIDKVPALIEAWYPGEEDGNVVASILVGEVNPSGKLPLSFPKQLKDLPANTKEQFPGVSNVARYSEGIFVGYRHFDKNKIAPLFPFGHGLSYTTFEYKNPKVSKKGTENGTAYEEALTVELDVTNTGNVAGAEVVQLYLALPSTTALPQAPVKLAGFKRVELKPGETKRVSIPVEARSLSYWDIKTKSWKRVAGEINILVGSSSRNIHANLKFS
;
A
#
# COMPACT_ATOMS: atom_id res chain seq x y z
N MET A 1 -67.07 53.75 -6.27
CA MET A 1 -67.24 54.46 -5.00
C MET A 1 -66.03 54.11 -4.18
N GLU A 2 -65.24 54.95 -4.09
CA GLU A 2 -64.69 56.07 -3.30
C GLU A 2 -63.35 55.66 -2.76
N HIS A 3 -62.45 56.30 -2.98
CA HIS A 3 -61.68 57.55 -2.81
C HIS A 3 -60.31 57.29 -2.16
N PHE A 4 -59.34 57.61 -2.93
CA PHE A 4 -58.13 58.42 -2.69
C PHE A 4 -57.63 58.66 -1.23
N ASN A 5 -56.38 58.43 -0.96
CA ASN A 5 -55.49 59.55 -0.63
C ASN A 5 -53.99 59.16 -0.88
N LYS A 6 -53.28 59.98 -1.64
CA LYS A 6 -51.88 60.01 -1.88
C LYS A 6 -51.20 60.91 -0.84
N THR A 7 -50.12 60.47 -0.29
CA THR A 7 -49.09 61.37 0.32
C THR A 7 -47.68 60.92 -0.12
N PRO A 8 -46.81 61.81 -0.60
CA PRO A 8 -45.49 61.45 -1.13
C PRO A 8 -44.45 61.34 0.00
N ILE A 9 -43.74 60.27 0.03
CA ILE A 9 -42.56 60.12 0.89
C ILE A 9 -41.32 60.48 0.09
N ILE A 10 -40.60 61.48 0.57
CA ILE A 10 -39.30 62.00 0.12
C ILE A 10 -38.22 60.95 0.44
N ILE A 11 -37.54 60.49 -0.59
CA ILE A 11 -36.33 59.61 -0.43
C ILE A 11 -35.10 60.52 -0.38
N PRO A 12 -34.29 60.51 0.67
CA PRO A 12 -32.98 61.14 0.62
C PRO A 12 -31.99 60.27 -0.15
N LEU A 13 -31.39 60.85 -1.14
CA LEU A 13 -30.26 60.30 -1.91
C LEU A 13 -29.07 60.17 -0.99
N ILE A 14 -28.75 58.96 -0.55
CA ILE A 14 -27.45 58.67 0.11
C ILE A 14 -26.45 58.27 -0.97
N LEU A 15 -25.48 59.17 -1.18
CA LEU A 15 -24.32 58.98 -2.04
C LEU A 15 -23.39 57.93 -1.37
N CYS A 16 -23.48 56.64 -1.76
CA CYS A 16 -22.52 55.64 -1.35
C CYS A 16 -21.25 55.77 -2.20
N CYS A 17 -20.19 56.29 -1.60
CA CYS A 17 -18.84 56.15 -2.12
C CYS A 17 -18.48 54.67 -2.22
N VAL A 18 -18.37 54.12 -3.44
CA VAL A 18 -17.80 52.80 -3.69
C VAL A 18 -16.30 52.91 -3.51
N ILE A 19 -15.80 52.57 -2.31
CA ILE A 19 -14.39 52.27 -2.10
C ILE A 19 -14.15 50.89 -2.67
N GLY A 20 -13.60 50.83 -3.86
CA GLY A 20 -13.08 49.60 -4.46
C GLY A 20 -11.98 49.00 -3.61
N ILE A 21 -12.29 48.04 -2.76
CA ILE A 21 -11.26 47.18 -2.16
C ILE A 21 -10.86 46.18 -3.24
N SER A 22 -9.78 46.50 -3.97
CA SER A 22 -9.02 45.53 -4.72
C SER A 22 -8.46 44.54 -3.71
N ALA A 23 -9.13 43.41 -3.53
CA ALA A 23 -8.50 42.25 -2.90
C ALA A 23 -7.41 41.75 -3.82
N CYS A 24 -6.19 42.28 -3.65
CA CYS A 24 -5.00 41.62 -4.14
C CYS A 24 -4.91 40.25 -3.45
N ASN A 25 -5.33 39.22 -4.14
CA ASN A 25 -4.95 37.85 -3.82
C ASN A 25 -3.42 37.78 -3.93
N ASN A 26 -2.74 38.04 -2.83
CA ASN A 26 -1.36 37.64 -2.66
C ASN A 26 -1.32 36.10 -2.60
N HIS A 27 -1.36 35.45 -3.77
CA HIS A 27 -0.77 34.16 -3.90
C HIS A 27 0.71 34.31 -3.58
N LYS A 28 1.09 34.06 -2.34
CA LYS A 28 2.47 33.72 -2.01
C LYS A 28 2.79 32.49 -2.83
N THR A 29 3.40 32.69 -4.00
CA THR A 29 4.15 31.64 -4.68
C THR A 29 5.05 31.03 -3.64
N ALA A 30 4.86 29.72 -3.39
CA ALA A 30 5.70 28.94 -2.50
C ALA A 30 7.14 29.10 -3.00
N ASN A 31 7.93 29.92 -2.32
CA ASN A 31 9.31 30.18 -2.65
C ASN A 31 10.09 28.87 -2.54
N ASN A 32 10.63 28.47 -3.66
CA ASN A 32 11.40 27.30 -4.00
C ASN A 32 12.56 27.02 -3.05
N ALA A 33 12.35 26.21 -2.04
CA ALA A 33 13.43 25.70 -1.20
C ALA A 33 14.28 24.60 -1.90
N SER A 34 13.93 24.18 -3.13
CA SER A 34 14.78 23.33 -4.00
C SER A 34 16.00 24.08 -4.54
N ASP A 35 16.06 25.37 -4.34
CA ASP A 35 16.94 26.29 -5.05
C ASP A 35 18.38 26.39 -4.51
N SER A 36 18.64 25.88 -3.32
CA SER A 36 19.97 26.01 -2.70
C SER A 36 20.86 24.76 -2.83
N SER A 37 20.30 23.61 -3.23
CA SER A 37 21.08 22.38 -3.40
C SER A 37 21.98 22.46 -4.65
N SER A 38 23.12 21.77 -4.63
CA SER A 38 23.99 21.63 -5.80
C SER A 38 23.23 21.01 -6.99
N ALA A 39 22.36 20.03 -6.74
CA ALA A 39 21.54 19.39 -7.76
C ALA A 39 20.52 20.36 -8.38
N GLY A 40 19.83 21.16 -7.57
CA GLY A 40 18.89 22.17 -8.05
C GLY A 40 19.56 23.24 -8.91
N LYS A 41 20.75 23.70 -8.54
CA LYS A 41 21.54 24.67 -9.35
C LYS A 41 21.91 24.08 -10.71
N LYS A 42 22.39 22.81 -10.76
CA LYS A 42 22.74 22.13 -12.01
C LYS A 42 21.51 21.93 -12.90
N ALA A 43 20.37 21.54 -12.29
CA ALA A 43 19.11 21.39 -13.01
C ALA A 43 18.65 22.70 -13.65
N ARG A 44 18.70 23.80 -12.93
CA ARG A 44 18.34 25.14 -13.41
C ARG A 44 19.25 25.59 -14.56
N GLU A 45 20.55 25.37 -14.44
CA GLU A 45 21.51 25.65 -15.53
C GLU A 45 21.23 24.78 -16.76
N LEU A 46 20.86 23.52 -16.59
CA LEU A 46 20.52 22.66 -17.70
C LEU A 46 19.25 23.13 -18.42
N VAL A 47 18.17 23.43 -17.68
CA VAL A 47 16.89 23.89 -18.21
C VAL A 47 17.06 25.23 -18.97
N SER A 48 17.90 26.12 -18.49
CA SER A 48 18.15 27.41 -19.17
C SER A 48 18.80 27.28 -20.58
N LYS A 49 19.37 26.10 -20.89
CA LYS A 49 19.98 25.81 -22.21
C LYS A 49 19.00 25.12 -23.18
N MET A 50 17.80 24.81 -22.74
CA MET A 50 16.82 24.11 -23.55
C MET A 50 15.95 25.07 -24.36
N SER A 51 15.63 24.69 -25.61
CA SER A 51 14.55 25.34 -26.36
C SER A 51 13.18 24.99 -25.76
N LEU A 52 12.16 25.78 -26.10
CA LEU A 52 10.80 25.52 -25.63
C LEU A 52 10.31 24.14 -26.09
N GLU A 53 10.59 23.73 -27.32
CA GLU A 53 10.25 22.43 -27.88
C GLU A 53 10.97 21.31 -27.13
N GLN A 54 12.24 21.48 -26.79
CA GLN A 54 12.99 20.51 -25.97
C GLN A 54 12.41 20.41 -24.55
N LYS A 55 12.01 21.52 -23.95
CA LYS A 55 11.36 21.53 -22.62
C LYS A 55 10.07 20.72 -22.65
N VAL A 56 9.18 20.98 -23.63
CA VAL A 56 7.91 20.27 -23.78
C VAL A 56 8.12 18.79 -24.02
N ALA A 57 9.03 18.41 -24.95
CA ALA A 57 9.34 17.00 -25.22
C ALA A 57 9.85 16.21 -24.00
N GLN A 58 10.31 16.92 -22.97
CA GLN A 58 10.76 16.32 -21.72
C GLN A 58 9.67 16.27 -20.64
N LEU A 59 8.44 16.74 -20.91
CA LEU A 59 7.35 16.76 -19.93
C LEU A 59 6.32 15.66 -20.17
N HIS A 60 6.59 14.72 -21.06
CA HIS A 60 5.72 13.57 -21.32
C HIS A 60 6.49 12.29 -21.65
N GLY A 61 5.82 11.16 -21.56
CA GLY A 61 6.35 9.85 -21.94
C GLY A 61 6.45 9.68 -23.46
N ALA A 62 7.25 8.68 -23.87
CA ALA A 62 7.59 8.41 -25.27
C ALA A 62 6.59 7.48 -25.98
N ALA A 63 5.54 6.99 -25.31
CA ALA A 63 4.54 6.16 -25.94
C ALA A 63 3.71 6.95 -26.98
N PRO A 64 3.17 6.31 -28.02
CA PRO A 64 2.22 6.94 -28.92
C PRO A 64 1.02 7.51 -28.16
N ALA A 65 0.55 8.68 -28.58
CA ALA A 65 -0.61 9.32 -27.97
C ALA A 65 -1.86 8.44 -28.12
N MET A 66 -2.46 8.07 -27.00
CA MET A 66 -3.67 7.26 -26.93
C MET A 66 -4.49 7.70 -25.73
N GLU A 67 -5.78 7.92 -25.93
CA GLU A 67 -6.71 8.21 -24.84
C GLU A 67 -7.03 6.92 -24.08
N MET A 68 -6.96 6.97 -22.77
CA MET A 68 -7.24 5.84 -21.87
C MET A 68 -8.61 6.03 -21.23
N THR A 69 -9.59 5.30 -21.71
CA THR A 69 -10.93 5.19 -21.10
C THR A 69 -11.10 3.82 -20.45
N ASP A 70 -12.04 3.68 -19.50
CA ASP A 70 -12.33 2.38 -18.88
C ASP A 70 -12.65 1.32 -19.94
N GLU A 71 -13.38 1.68 -21.00
CA GLU A 71 -13.74 0.78 -22.11
C GLU A 71 -12.52 0.41 -22.97
N ALA A 72 -11.69 1.39 -23.34
CA ALA A 72 -10.47 1.15 -24.14
C ALA A 72 -9.47 0.26 -23.39
N VAL A 73 -9.31 0.50 -22.08
CA VAL A 73 -8.44 -0.31 -21.23
C VAL A 73 -8.97 -1.73 -21.07
N ALA A 74 -10.26 -1.91 -20.82
CA ALA A 74 -10.87 -3.24 -20.73
C ALA A 74 -10.68 -4.03 -22.04
N LYS A 75 -10.89 -3.38 -23.19
CA LYS A 75 -10.67 -3.98 -24.50
C LYS A 75 -9.21 -4.36 -24.73
N LEU A 76 -8.27 -3.48 -24.39
CA LEU A 76 -6.82 -3.74 -24.49
C LEU A 76 -6.42 -4.97 -23.66
N PHE A 77 -6.90 -5.09 -22.43
CA PHE A 77 -6.59 -6.25 -21.59
C PHE A 77 -7.22 -7.55 -22.12
N GLU A 78 -8.41 -7.51 -22.71
CA GLU A 78 -9.00 -8.69 -23.36
C GLU A 78 -8.21 -9.12 -24.62
N GLU A 79 -7.76 -8.18 -25.41
CA GLU A 79 -6.92 -8.46 -26.60
C GLU A 79 -5.55 -8.97 -26.18
N ALA A 80 -4.96 -8.40 -25.12
CA ALA A 80 -3.66 -8.80 -24.58
C ALA A 80 -3.64 -10.23 -24.01
N LYS A 81 -4.78 -10.81 -23.67
CA LYS A 81 -4.87 -12.24 -23.32
C LYS A 81 -4.44 -13.14 -24.49
N LYS A 82 -4.63 -12.68 -25.74
CA LYS A 82 -4.26 -13.39 -26.96
C LYS A 82 -2.89 -12.98 -27.48
N ASP A 83 -2.53 -11.71 -27.32
CA ASP A 83 -1.26 -11.13 -27.72
C ASP A 83 -0.70 -10.20 -26.62
N PRO A 84 0.08 -10.74 -25.69
CA PRO A 84 0.68 -9.96 -24.61
C PRO A 84 1.58 -8.80 -25.08
N SER A 85 2.03 -8.82 -26.35
CA SER A 85 2.86 -7.75 -26.90
C SER A 85 2.12 -6.41 -27.01
N LEU A 86 0.79 -6.42 -27.01
CA LEU A 86 -0.04 -5.21 -26.99
C LEU A 86 0.12 -4.37 -25.72
N LEU A 87 0.59 -4.98 -24.63
CA LEU A 87 0.91 -4.28 -23.39
C LEU A 87 2.32 -3.69 -23.37
N LEU A 88 3.12 -3.99 -24.40
CA LEU A 88 4.46 -3.43 -24.52
C LEU A 88 4.35 -1.99 -25.03
N MET A 89 4.84 -1.06 -24.22
CA MET A 89 4.90 0.34 -24.59
C MET A 89 6.15 0.98 -24.01
N PRO A 90 6.66 2.06 -24.62
CA PRO A 90 7.72 2.85 -24.02
C PRO A 90 7.31 3.36 -22.65
N ARG A 91 8.13 3.05 -21.63
CA ARG A 91 7.97 3.49 -20.24
C ARG A 91 9.14 4.39 -19.86
N ARG A 92 9.38 5.39 -20.69
CA ARG A 92 10.49 6.34 -20.53
C ARG A 92 10.13 7.72 -21.00
N VAL A 93 10.93 8.68 -20.59
CA VAL A 93 11.12 9.97 -21.23
C VAL A 93 12.39 9.85 -22.06
N ASP A 94 12.36 10.26 -23.33
CA ASP A 94 13.49 10.10 -24.26
C ASP A 94 14.70 10.96 -23.87
N SER A 95 15.90 10.57 -24.35
CA SER A 95 17.13 11.33 -24.16
C SER A 95 17.17 12.61 -24.99
N ILE A 96 18.03 13.58 -24.59
CA ILE A 96 18.46 14.69 -25.44
C ILE A 96 19.99 14.64 -25.52
N ASP A 97 20.53 13.99 -26.53
CA ASP A 97 21.97 13.71 -26.63
C ASP A 97 22.81 14.98 -26.72
N SER A 98 22.32 16.02 -27.41
CA SER A 98 22.98 17.34 -27.51
C SER A 98 23.17 18.02 -26.17
N LEU A 99 22.32 17.76 -25.20
CA LEU A 99 22.38 18.27 -23.84
C LEU A 99 22.88 17.22 -22.82
N LYS A 100 23.22 16.02 -23.28
CA LYS A 100 23.64 14.88 -22.45
C LYS A 100 22.60 14.49 -21.39
N ILE A 101 21.32 14.64 -21.72
CA ILE A 101 20.22 14.20 -20.88
C ILE A 101 19.95 12.73 -21.20
N PRO A 102 20.13 11.79 -20.25
CA PRO A 102 19.83 10.39 -20.49
C PRO A 102 18.32 10.12 -20.53
N ALA A 103 17.90 9.07 -21.25
CA ALA A 103 16.53 8.61 -21.19
C ALA A 103 16.19 8.16 -19.75
N MET A 104 15.09 8.66 -19.20
CA MET A 104 14.61 8.26 -17.87
C MET A 104 13.64 7.10 -18.00
N ARG A 105 14.06 5.91 -17.57
CA ARG A 105 13.31 4.65 -17.71
C ARG A 105 12.62 4.26 -16.44
N PHE A 106 11.34 3.88 -16.58
CA PHE A 106 10.46 3.46 -15.49
C PHE A 106 10.23 1.94 -15.54
N VAL A 107 10.06 1.35 -14.39
CA VAL A 107 9.66 -0.06 -14.26
C VAL A 107 8.56 -0.20 -13.22
N ASN A 108 7.57 -1.04 -13.52
CA ASN A 108 6.52 -1.39 -12.58
C ASN A 108 7.06 -2.20 -11.42
N GLY A 109 6.38 -2.11 -10.28
CA GLY A 109 6.64 -3.01 -9.18
C GLY A 109 6.06 -2.86 -7.93
N PRO A 110 5.12 -3.07 -7.19
CA PRO A 110 5.22 -3.25 -5.75
C PRO A 110 5.77 -4.62 -5.30
N SER A 111 5.58 -5.70 -6.07
CA SER A 111 5.99 -7.07 -5.68
C SER A 111 7.37 -7.51 -6.22
N GLY A 112 8.17 -6.56 -6.71
CA GLY A 112 9.44 -6.80 -7.39
C GLY A 112 9.51 -6.04 -8.70
N VAL A 113 10.58 -6.23 -9.49
CA VAL A 113 10.70 -5.58 -10.80
C VAL A 113 9.76 -6.26 -11.80
N GLY A 114 8.79 -5.50 -12.30
CA GLY A 114 7.77 -5.97 -13.23
C GLY A 114 8.00 -5.50 -14.67
N THR A 115 6.90 -5.17 -15.38
CA THR A 115 6.96 -4.70 -16.75
C THR A 115 7.68 -3.36 -16.87
N GLY A 116 8.69 -3.32 -17.75
CA GLY A 116 9.53 -2.14 -17.99
C GLY A 116 9.37 -1.54 -19.38
N ASP A 117 10.37 -0.75 -19.79
CA ASP A 117 10.40 0.05 -20.99
C ASP A 117 10.51 -0.80 -22.27
N ASN A 118 9.39 -0.99 -22.96
CA ASN A 118 9.28 -1.59 -24.31
C ASN A 118 10.00 -2.95 -24.51
N HIS A 119 10.13 -3.70 -23.44
CA HIS A 119 10.70 -5.04 -23.41
C HIS A 119 9.65 -6.06 -22.98
N PRO A 120 9.73 -7.33 -23.43
CA PRO A 120 9.16 -8.42 -22.69
C PRO A 120 9.62 -8.29 -21.24
N GLN A 121 8.75 -8.61 -20.30
CA GLN A 121 9.09 -8.49 -18.89
C GLN A 121 10.34 -9.32 -18.57
N ASP A 122 11.39 -8.66 -18.07
CA ASP A 122 12.58 -9.33 -17.58
C ASP A 122 12.22 -10.19 -16.36
N ALA A 123 12.90 -11.33 -16.22
CA ALA A 123 12.77 -12.12 -15.00
C ALA A 123 13.49 -11.42 -13.84
N ALA A 124 12.83 -11.35 -12.71
CA ALA A 124 13.32 -10.72 -11.49
C ALA A 124 12.88 -11.52 -10.26
N THR A 125 13.37 -11.19 -9.08
CA THR A 125 12.93 -11.83 -7.85
C THR A 125 11.46 -11.53 -7.59
N ALA A 126 10.60 -12.55 -7.64
CA ALA A 126 9.21 -12.40 -7.22
C ALA A 126 9.15 -12.42 -5.68
N LEU A 127 9.09 -11.23 -5.12
CA LEU A 127 8.98 -11.00 -3.69
C LEU A 127 7.58 -11.37 -3.18
N PRO A 128 7.39 -11.62 -1.87
CA PRO A 128 6.05 -11.75 -1.31
C PRO A 128 5.26 -10.47 -1.58
N SER A 129 3.93 -10.60 -1.66
CA SER A 129 3.08 -9.43 -1.91
C SER A 129 3.25 -8.34 -0.84
N PRO A 130 3.05 -7.06 -1.14
CA PRO A 130 3.13 -5.97 -0.15
C PRO A 130 2.24 -6.15 1.08
N ILE A 131 1.06 -6.76 0.93
CA ILE A 131 0.22 -7.10 2.09
C ILE A 131 0.89 -8.17 2.99
N ALA A 132 1.63 -9.11 2.40
CA ALA A 132 2.46 -10.05 3.15
C ALA A 132 3.62 -9.32 3.86
N LEU A 133 4.29 -8.39 3.16
CA LEU A 133 5.31 -7.56 3.80
C LEU A 133 4.76 -6.79 5.01
N ALA A 134 3.57 -6.20 4.88
CA ALA A 134 2.91 -5.53 6.01
C ALA A 134 2.57 -6.48 7.15
N ALA A 135 2.21 -7.74 6.85
CA ALA A 135 1.93 -8.77 7.85
C ALA A 135 3.16 -9.17 8.68
N THR A 136 4.37 -8.83 8.24
CA THR A 136 5.58 -9.01 9.07
C THR A 136 5.64 -8.07 10.26
N TRP A 137 5.02 -6.90 10.20
CA TRP A 137 5.15 -5.80 11.16
C TRP A 137 6.62 -5.51 11.50
N ASP A 138 7.48 -5.63 10.50
CA ASP A 138 8.94 -5.54 10.62
C ASP A 138 9.48 -4.48 9.64
N VAL A 139 9.90 -3.35 10.17
CA VAL A 139 10.45 -2.25 9.35
C VAL A 139 11.80 -2.61 8.73
N ASP A 140 12.58 -3.49 9.36
CA ASP A 140 13.85 -3.95 8.81
C ASP A 140 13.61 -4.87 7.61
N ALA A 141 12.58 -5.73 7.68
CA ALA A 141 12.11 -6.52 6.53
C ALA A 141 11.64 -5.62 5.38
N ALA A 142 10.91 -4.52 5.69
CA ALA A 142 10.48 -3.57 4.68
C ALA A 142 11.66 -2.87 3.99
N GLN A 143 12.70 -2.51 4.73
CA GLN A 143 13.91 -1.93 4.16
C GLN A 143 14.66 -2.94 3.30
N GLN A 144 14.79 -4.19 3.74
CA GLN A 144 15.45 -5.25 2.98
C GLN A 144 14.69 -5.57 1.68
N PHE A 145 13.37 -5.61 1.74
CA PHE A 145 12.49 -5.75 0.57
C PHE A 145 12.76 -4.64 -0.45
N GLY A 146 12.81 -3.37 0.02
CA GLY A 146 13.14 -2.23 -0.81
C GLY A 146 14.54 -2.29 -1.43
N LYS A 147 15.54 -2.83 -0.70
CA LYS A 147 16.89 -3.02 -1.24
C LYS A 147 16.90 -3.98 -2.44
N ILE A 148 16.17 -5.10 -2.37
CA ILE A 148 16.04 -6.01 -3.50
C ILE A 148 15.42 -5.31 -4.69
N GLN A 149 14.29 -4.61 -4.49
CA GLN A 149 13.64 -3.83 -5.53
C GLN A 149 14.57 -2.79 -6.16
N GLY A 150 15.26 -2.00 -5.34
CA GLY A 150 16.15 -0.94 -5.82
C GLY A 150 17.36 -1.48 -6.58
N SER A 151 18.03 -2.49 -6.04
CA SER A 151 19.20 -3.09 -6.70
C SER A 151 18.85 -3.73 -8.05
N GLU A 152 17.75 -4.49 -8.13
CA GLU A 152 17.30 -5.09 -9.39
C GLU A 152 16.83 -4.05 -10.41
N THR A 153 16.20 -2.96 -9.96
CA THR A 153 15.86 -1.83 -10.83
C THR A 153 17.12 -1.28 -11.54
N ILE A 154 18.21 -1.07 -10.81
CA ILE A 154 19.46 -0.58 -11.37
C ILE A 154 20.14 -1.65 -12.25
N LEU A 155 20.17 -2.91 -11.79
CA LEU A 155 20.77 -4.01 -12.54
C LEU A 155 20.10 -4.25 -13.90
N LEU A 156 18.79 -4.03 -13.99
CA LEU A 156 17.98 -4.14 -15.20
C LEU A 156 17.92 -2.83 -16.03
N ASN A 157 18.78 -1.85 -15.70
CA ASN A 157 18.92 -0.59 -16.44
C ASN A 157 17.67 0.31 -16.39
N TYR A 158 16.97 0.32 -15.26
CA TYR A 158 15.91 1.29 -14.97
C TYR A 158 16.37 2.33 -13.94
N MET A 159 15.69 3.46 -13.88
CA MET A 159 15.98 4.56 -12.97
C MET A 159 14.90 4.72 -11.89
N VAL A 160 13.65 4.47 -12.27
CA VAL A 160 12.47 4.74 -11.46
C VAL A 160 11.71 3.45 -11.20
N MET A 161 11.65 3.08 -9.92
CA MET A 161 10.86 1.96 -9.42
C MET A 161 9.48 2.47 -8.99
N GLN A 162 8.42 2.04 -9.68
CA GLN A 162 7.04 2.44 -9.40
C GLN A 162 6.49 1.71 -8.16
N ALA A 163 7.16 1.91 -7.03
CA ALA A 163 6.85 1.37 -5.71
C ALA A 163 7.33 2.34 -4.61
N PRO A 164 6.68 2.30 -3.41
CA PRO A 164 5.58 1.42 -3.00
C PRO A 164 4.18 1.91 -3.41
N SER A 165 3.23 0.96 -3.51
CA SER A 165 1.80 1.26 -3.49
C SER A 165 1.35 1.37 -2.02
N MET A 166 0.69 2.49 -1.66
CA MET A 166 0.38 2.78 -0.25
C MET A 166 -1.04 3.29 -0.02
N ASN A 167 -1.95 3.01 -0.96
CA ASN A 167 -3.36 3.27 -0.73
C ASN A 167 -3.88 2.37 0.40
N ILE A 168 -4.80 2.89 1.21
CA ILE A 168 -5.40 2.16 2.32
C ILE A 168 -6.33 1.06 1.78
N ALA A 169 -6.26 -0.14 2.34
CA ALA A 169 -7.22 -1.22 2.08
C ALA A 169 -8.59 -0.86 2.69
N ARG A 170 -9.30 0.09 2.04
CA ARG A 170 -10.60 0.60 2.47
C ARG A 170 -11.68 -0.47 2.37
N VAL A 171 -11.67 -1.18 1.25
CA VAL A 171 -12.58 -2.30 0.95
C VAL A 171 -11.75 -3.52 0.61
N PRO A 172 -12.02 -4.67 1.24
CA PRO A 172 -11.25 -5.89 0.96
C PRO A 172 -11.52 -6.47 -0.44
N GLN A 173 -12.57 -6.02 -1.12
CA GLN A 173 -12.90 -6.38 -2.49
C GLN A 173 -11.95 -5.74 -3.51
N GLY A 174 -11.23 -4.68 -3.15
CA GLY A 174 -10.33 -3.99 -4.07
C GLY A 174 -9.31 -4.92 -4.69
N GLY A 175 -9.24 -4.93 -6.03
CA GLY A 175 -8.38 -5.84 -6.80
C GLY A 175 -6.89 -5.67 -6.52
N ARG A 176 -6.47 -4.48 -6.06
CA ARG A 176 -5.07 -4.14 -5.75
C ARG A 176 -4.76 -4.12 -4.24
N VAL A 177 -5.61 -4.69 -3.39
CA VAL A 177 -5.31 -4.76 -1.95
C VAL A 177 -4.02 -5.53 -1.67
N PHE A 178 -3.70 -6.55 -2.47
CA PHE A 178 -2.43 -7.28 -2.34
C PHE A 178 -1.19 -6.40 -2.49
N GLU A 179 -1.29 -5.26 -3.19
CA GLU A 179 -0.22 -4.27 -3.34
C GLU A 179 -0.14 -3.27 -2.18
N ALA A 180 -1.16 -3.23 -1.31
CA ALA A 180 -1.27 -2.30 -0.19
C ALA A 180 -0.60 -2.84 1.08
N PHE A 181 -0.46 -1.98 2.09
CA PHE A 181 0.09 -2.35 3.39
C PHE A 181 -0.98 -2.48 4.49
N GLY A 182 -2.25 -2.63 4.09
CA GLY A 182 -3.37 -2.90 5.00
C GLY A 182 -4.32 -1.72 5.22
N GLU A 183 -5.13 -1.84 6.27
CA GLU A 183 -6.22 -0.91 6.58
C GLU A 183 -5.83 0.23 7.53
N ASP A 184 -4.60 0.19 8.07
CA ASP A 184 -4.16 1.16 9.07
C ASP A 184 -3.13 2.16 8.53
N PRO A 185 -3.38 3.49 8.61
CA PRO A 185 -2.47 4.50 8.09
C PRO A 185 -1.12 4.57 8.81
N PHE A 186 -1.03 4.19 10.10
CA PHE A 186 0.24 4.19 10.83
C PHE A 186 1.13 3.02 10.38
N LEU A 187 0.58 1.80 10.30
CA LEU A 187 1.31 0.63 9.80
C LEU A 187 1.77 0.88 8.35
N THR A 188 0.86 1.35 7.49
CA THR A 188 1.17 1.69 6.09
C THR A 188 2.30 2.73 6.01
N SER A 189 2.27 3.78 6.83
CA SER A 189 3.32 4.81 6.86
C SER A 189 4.68 4.22 7.22
N LYS A 190 4.73 3.37 8.25
CA LYS A 190 6.00 2.78 8.70
C LYS A 190 6.60 1.85 7.66
N ILE A 191 5.83 0.91 7.14
CA ILE A 191 6.29 -0.04 6.12
C ILE A 191 6.72 0.71 4.84
N ALA A 192 5.93 1.68 4.38
CA ALA A 192 6.24 2.45 3.18
C ALA A 192 7.54 3.26 3.30
N VAL A 193 7.76 3.95 4.43
CA VAL A 193 8.96 4.75 4.65
C VAL A 193 10.22 3.89 4.55
N TYR A 194 10.27 2.75 5.23
CA TYR A 194 11.45 1.87 5.21
C TYR A 194 11.62 1.17 3.85
N ASN A 195 10.54 0.83 3.15
CA ASN A 195 10.61 0.34 1.78
C ASN A 195 11.23 1.38 0.83
N ILE A 196 10.76 2.65 0.88
CA ILE A 196 11.33 3.76 0.11
C ILE A 196 12.82 3.92 0.42
N MET A 197 13.20 3.92 1.70
CA MET A 197 14.60 4.04 2.11
C MET A 197 15.46 2.89 1.56
N GLY A 198 14.91 1.67 1.50
CA GLY A 198 15.55 0.52 0.89
C GLY A 198 15.78 0.73 -0.61
N ILE A 199 14.74 1.07 -1.37
CA ILE A 199 14.81 1.32 -2.82
C ILE A 199 15.84 2.42 -3.13
N GLN A 200 15.74 3.54 -2.45
CA GLN A 200 16.59 4.71 -2.72
C GLN A 200 18.03 4.51 -2.25
N GLY A 201 18.24 3.70 -1.22
CA GLY A 201 19.58 3.31 -0.75
C GLY A 201 20.41 2.56 -1.80
N GLU A 202 19.76 1.88 -2.75
CA GLU A 202 20.40 1.19 -3.87
C GLU A 202 20.58 2.09 -5.12
N GLY A 203 20.16 3.35 -5.04
CA GLY A 203 20.32 4.33 -6.10
C GLY A 203 19.23 4.35 -7.16
N ALA A 204 18.10 3.67 -6.95
CA ALA A 204 16.88 3.81 -7.74
C ALA A 204 15.97 4.89 -7.14
N MET A 205 15.21 5.62 -7.95
CA MET A 205 14.19 6.54 -7.48
C MET A 205 12.91 5.79 -7.11
N ALA A 206 12.48 5.86 -5.86
CA ALA A 206 11.20 5.32 -5.42
C ALA A 206 10.03 6.24 -5.77
N VAL A 207 8.84 5.66 -5.87
CA VAL A 207 7.60 6.36 -6.22
C VAL A 207 6.50 6.04 -5.21
N ALA A 208 6.03 7.04 -4.49
CA ALA A 208 4.83 6.90 -3.65
C ALA A 208 3.57 6.93 -4.51
N LYS A 209 2.76 5.85 -4.52
CA LYS A 209 1.57 5.73 -5.36
C LYS A 209 0.39 5.09 -4.64
N HIS A 210 -0.84 5.37 -5.04
CA HIS A 210 -1.29 6.36 -6.02
C HIS A 210 -1.89 7.54 -5.26
N PHE A 211 -1.44 8.76 -5.52
CA PHE A 211 -1.80 9.96 -4.76
C PHE A 211 -3.02 10.67 -5.38
N ALA A 212 -4.24 10.54 -4.77
CA ALA A 212 -4.53 9.81 -3.56
C ALA A 212 -5.83 9.03 -3.68
N ALA A 213 -6.05 8.17 -2.68
CA ALA A 213 -7.32 7.46 -2.45
C ALA A 213 -7.78 6.49 -3.55
N ASN A 214 -6.91 6.02 -4.45
CA ASN A 214 -7.25 4.97 -5.42
C ASN A 214 -7.47 3.61 -4.69
N ASN A 215 -8.69 3.42 -4.15
CA ASN A 215 -9.00 2.31 -3.24
C ASN A 215 -9.95 1.26 -3.87
N GLN A 216 -10.31 1.39 -5.14
CA GLN A 216 -11.12 0.46 -5.92
C GLN A 216 -10.67 0.44 -7.38
N GLU A 217 -10.98 -0.65 -8.08
CA GLU A 217 -10.68 -0.81 -9.51
C GLU A 217 -11.89 -0.50 -10.39
N THR A 218 -13.11 -0.70 -9.87
CA THR A 218 -14.35 -0.38 -10.59
C THR A 218 -14.43 1.10 -10.90
N ASN A 219 -14.49 1.43 -12.20
CA ASN A 219 -14.53 2.79 -12.74
C ASN A 219 -13.35 3.68 -12.29
N ARG A 220 -12.19 3.10 -11.96
CA ARG A 220 -11.06 3.82 -11.37
C ARG A 220 -10.58 5.03 -12.18
N LEU A 221 -10.75 5.01 -13.53
CA LEU A 221 -10.34 6.11 -14.41
C LEU A 221 -11.29 7.32 -14.38
N SER A 222 -12.44 7.21 -13.72
CA SER A 222 -13.48 8.22 -13.80
C SER A 222 -14.25 8.46 -12.50
N VAL A 223 -14.20 7.52 -11.54
CA VAL A 223 -14.94 7.62 -10.26
C VAL A 223 -14.58 8.89 -9.49
N ASP A 224 -15.61 9.54 -8.91
CA ASP A 224 -15.44 10.66 -8.00
C ASP A 224 -15.61 10.20 -6.55
N GLU A 225 -14.53 10.24 -5.79
CA GLU A 225 -14.48 9.86 -4.39
C GLU A 225 -14.75 11.08 -3.51
N ILE A 226 -15.93 11.10 -2.89
CA ILE A 226 -16.35 12.19 -2.00
C ILE A 226 -15.86 11.90 -0.59
N ILE A 227 -14.82 12.62 -0.19
CA ILE A 227 -14.10 12.41 1.06
C ILE A 227 -14.07 13.72 1.85
N ASP A 228 -14.53 13.72 3.09
CA ASP A 228 -14.40 14.89 3.96
C ASP A 228 -12.93 15.15 4.33
N GLU A 229 -12.60 16.41 4.62
CA GLU A 229 -11.23 16.87 4.85
C GLU A 229 -10.55 16.15 6.01
N ARG A 230 -11.26 15.89 7.10
CA ARG A 230 -10.72 15.20 8.27
C ARG A 230 -10.35 13.74 7.92
N THR A 231 -11.25 13.06 7.24
CA THR A 231 -11.02 11.68 6.78
C THR A 231 -9.84 11.61 5.80
N LEU A 232 -9.78 12.54 4.84
CA LEU A 232 -8.66 12.62 3.91
C LEU A 232 -7.32 12.77 4.66
N ARG A 233 -7.27 13.69 5.64
CA ARG A 233 -6.06 14.01 6.43
C ARG A 233 -5.66 12.93 7.44
N GLU A 234 -6.63 12.24 8.05
CA GLU A 234 -6.34 11.27 9.11
C GLU A 234 -6.16 9.83 8.60
N ILE A 235 -6.71 9.50 7.41
CA ILE A 235 -6.72 8.13 6.89
C ILE A 235 -5.91 8.00 5.59
N TYR A 236 -6.19 8.81 4.56
CA TYR A 236 -5.67 8.57 3.21
C TYR A 236 -4.35 9.27 2.90
N LEU A 237 -4.05 10.38 3.56
CA LEU A 237 -2.83 11.15 3.32
C LEU A 237 -1.64 10.84 4.25
N PRO A 238 -1.76 10.25 5.46
CA PRO A 238 -0.63 10.13 6.39
C PRO A 238 0.55 9.33 5.84
N ALA A 239 0.32 8.26 5.08
CA ALA A 239 1.39 7.47 4.49
C ALA A 239 2.20 8.26 3.45
N PHE A 240 1.53 9.09 2.65
CA PHE A 240 2.19 9.97 1.68
C PHE A 240 2.95 11.11 2.37
N GLU A 241 2.41 11.69 3.43
CA GLU A 241 3.13 12.67 4.23
C GLU A 241 4.41 12.07 4.82
N ALA A 242 4.33 10.85 5.37
CA ALA A 242 5.47 10.12 5.91
C ALA A 242 6.51 9.81 4.80
N ALA A 243 6.05 9.36 3.62
CA ALA A 243 6.92 9.12 2.47
C ALA A 243 7.72 10.37 2.07
N VAL A 244 7.08 11.55 2.09
CA VAL A 244 7.74 12.83 1.80
C VAL A 244 8.68 13.26 2.92
N LYS A 245 8.19 13.28 4.16
CA LYS A 245 8.91 13.88 5.29
C LYS A 245 9.97 12.97 5.90
N GLN A 246 9.70 11.66 5.99
CA GLN A 246 10.63 10.67 6.54
C GLN A 246 11.36 9.89 5.44
N GLY A 247 10.63 9.34 4.46
CA GLY A 247 11.19 8.55 3.37
C GLY A 247 11.96 9.35 2.33
N LYS A 248 11.77 10.69 2.26
CA LYS A 248 12.38 11.57 1.25
C LYS A 248 12.19 11.04 -0.17
N VAL A 249 10.98 10.57 -0.46
CA VAL A 249 10.64 9.94 -1.73
C VAL A 249 10.96 10.84 -2.92
N ALA A 250 11.56 10.25 -3.97
CA ALA A 250 12.02 10.98 -5.15
C ALA A 250 10.87 11.41 -6.06
N ALA A 251 9.81 10.61 -6.16
CA ALA A 251 8.67 10.90 -7.01
C ALA A 251 7.34 10.48 -6.36
N VAL A 252 6.26 11.10 -6.83
CA VAL A 252 4.87 10.77 -6.47
C VAL A 252 4.09 10.53 -7.76
N MET A 253 3.32 9.44 -7.82
CA MET A 253 2.40 9.17 -8.92
C MET A 253 0.99 9.61 -8.51
N SER A 254 0.38 10.53 -9.28
CA SER A 254 -1.02 10.93 -9.08
C SER A 254 -1.97 9.81 -9.48
N ALA A 255 -3.08 9.67 -8.76
CA ALA A 255 -4.05 8.62 -9.00
C ALA A 255 -4.96 8.90 -10.22
N TYR A 256 -5.70 7.87 -10.65
CA TYR A 256 -6.67 7.97 -11.74
C TYR A 256 -7.94 8.76 -11.36
N ASN A 257 -8.44 8.50 -10.16
CA ASN A 257 -9.75 8.94 -9.68
C ASN A 257 -9.83 10.44 -9.44
N LYS A 258 -11.07 10.93 -9.35
CA LYS A 258 -11.34 12.26 -8.80
C LYS A 258 -11.42 12.21 -7.28
N ILE A 259 -11.10 13.32 -6.66
CA ILE A 259 -11.38 13.59 -5.26
C ILE A 259 -12.19 14.88 -5.19
N ASN A 260 -13.42 14.79 -4.69
CA ASN A 260 -14.33 15.92 -4.54
C ASN A 260 -14.50 16.71 -5.84
N GLY A 261 -14.71 16.00 -6.96
CA GLY A 261 -15.00 16.55 -8.28
C GLY A 261 -13.79 16.85 -9.16
N VAL A 262 -12.54 16.74 -8.65
CA VAL A 262 -11.32 17.10 -9.39
C VAL A 262 -10.41 15.88 -9.56
N PHE A 263 -10.00 15.60 -10.80
CA PHE A 263 -9.04 14.52 -11.06
C PHE A 263 -7.71 14.73 -10.31
N SER A 264 -7.17 13.67 -9.75
CA SER A 264 -5.95 13.74 -8.92
C SER A 264 -4.77 14.38 -9.63
N SER A 265 -4.63 14.19 -10.96
CA SER A 265 -3.56 14.76 -11.78
C SER A 265 -3.67 16.29 -12.03
N GLU A 266 -4.81 16.89 -11.77
CA GLU A 266 -5.04 18.34 -11.92
C GLU A 266 -5.52 19.03 -10.63
N ASN A 267 -5.46 18.29 -9.52
CA ASN A 267 -5.94 18.75 -8.23
C ASN A 267 -4.93 19.66 -7.54
N ASN A 268 -5.09 20.97 -7.75
CA ASN A 268 -4.21 21.99 -7.15
C ASN A 268 -4.10 21.85 -5.62
N TYR A 269 -5.23 21.57 -4.95
CA TYR A 269 -5.22 21.40 -3.49
C TYR A 269 -4.33 20.25 -3.04
N LEU A 270 -4.41 19.10 -3.72
CA LEU A 270 -3.55 17.95 -3.39
C LEU A 270 -2.09 18.18 -3.76
N LEU A 271 -1.82 18.61 -5.01
CA LEU A 271 -0.47 18.60 -5.57
C LEU A 271 0.33 19.83 -5.18
N ASN A 272 -0.28 21.03 -5.23
CA ASN A 272 0.43 22.26 -4.89
C ASN A 272 0.29 22.65 -3.43
N ASP A 273 -0.94 22.71 -2.89
CA ASP A 273 -1.14 23.24 -1.54
C ASP A 273 -0.62 22.25 -0.48
N ILE A 274 -1.04 20.96 -0.57
CA ILE A 274 -0.64 19.94 0.42
C ILE A 274 0.76 19.39 0.12
N LEU A 275 0.93 18.72 -1.02
CA LEU A 275 2.15 17.94 -1.31
C LEU A 275 3.39 18.85 -1.41
N LYS A 276 3.35 19.82 -2.33
CA LYS A 276 4.50 20.72 -2.59
C LYS A 276 4.61 21.83 -1.53
N GLY A 277 3.48 22.41 -1.10
CA GLY A 277 3.42 23.53 -0.15
C GLY A 277 3.57 23.07 1.30
N GLU A 278 2.55 22.42 1.87
CA GLU A 278 2.50 22.08 3.30
C GLU A 278 3.58 21.06 3.69
N TRP A 279 3.77 20.01 2.87
CA TRP A 279 4.76 18.97 3.18
C TRP A 279 6.15 19.30 2.66
N GLY A 280 6.27 20.27 1.75
CA GLY A 280 7.56 20.70 1.21
C GLY A 280 8.22 19.66 0.30
N PHE A 281 7.43 18.91 -0.48
CA PHE A 281 7.93 17.90 -1.41
C PHE A 281 8.86 18.51 -2.44
N LYS A 282 10.07 17.94 -2.59
CA LYS A 282 11.13 18.45 -3.47
C LYS A 282 11.26 17.67 -4.77
N GLY A 283 10.75 16.44 -4.81
CA GLY A 283 10.74 15.60 -6.00
C GLY A 283 9.74 16.06 -7.06
N PHE A 284 9.44 15.20 -8.00
CA PHE A 284 8.50 15.47 -9.10
C PHE A 284 7.25 14.60 -9.00
N VAL A 285 6.14 15.15 -9.52
CA VAL A 285 4.85 14.45 -9.63
C VAL A 285 4.65 14.01 -11.09
N TYR A 286 4.31 12.76 -11.31
CA TYR A 286 3.87 12.30 -12.63
C TYR A 286 2.53 11.58 -12.54
N SER A 287 1.79 11.56 -13.66
CA SER A 287 0.49 10.91 -13.73
C SER A 287 0.63 9.39 -13.71
N ASP A 288 -0.31 8.68 -13.11
CA ASP A 288 -0.51 7.29 -13.52
C ASP A 288 -0.76 7.23 -15.04
N PHE A 289 -0.58 6.05 -15.63
CA PHE A 289 -0.55 5.89 -17.08
C PHE A 289 -1.93 6.16 -17.70
N GLY A 290 -2.04 7.34 -18.35
CA GLY A 290 -3.31 7.82 -18.89
C GLY A 290 -4.20 8.58 -17.89
N ALA A 291 -3.69 8.95 -16.71
CA ALA A 291 -4.45 9.69 -15.68
C ALA A 291 -4.43 11.21 -15.87
N THR A 292 -3.87 11.73 -16.97
CA THR A 292 -3.95 13.15 -17.32
C THR A 292 -5.22 13.40 -18.13
N HIS A 293 -6.00 14.42 -17.77
CA HIS A 293 -7.29 14.72 -18.41
C HIS A 293 -7.36 16.12 -19.03
N SER A 294 -6.34 16.94 -18.83
CA SER A 294 -6.30 18.32 -19.33
C SER A 294 -4.87 18.81 -19.49
N THR A 295 -4.67 19.83 -20.34
CA THR A 295 -3.36 20.47 -20.51
C THR A 295 -3.11 21.55 -19.47
N VAL A 296 -3.95 22.59 -19.48
CA VAL A 296 -3.73 23.80 -18.66
C VAL A 296 -4.02 23.55 -17.19
N ALA A 297 -5.14 22.86 -16.87
CA ALA A 297 -5.50 22.58 -15.48
C ALA A 297 -4.47 21.64 -14.83
N SER A 298 -4.01 20.58 -15.52
CA SER A 298 -2.97 19.70 -15.01
C SER A 298 -1.64 20.44 -14.78
N ALA A 299 -1.20 21.27 -15.75
CA ALA A 299 0.05 22.03 -15.65
C ALA A 299 0.01 23.02 -14.48
N LEU A 300 -1.08 23.75 -14.31
CA LEU A 300 -1.25 24.69 -13.21
C LEU A 300 -1.61 23.98 -11.90
N GLY A 301 -2.25 22.83 -11.98
CA GLY A 301 -2.64 21.98 -10.84
C GLY A 301 -1.49 21.28 -10.14
N GLY A 302 -0.28 21.25 -10.78
CA GLY A 302 0.92 20.74 -10.12
C GLY A 302 1.46 19.41 -10.64
N LEU A 303 0.97 18.90 -11.77
CA LEU A 303 1.54 17.74 -12.46
C LEU A 303 2.83 18.15 -13.17
N ASP A 304 3.93 17.43 -12.91
CA ASP A 304 5.25 17.76 -13.48
C ASP A 304 5.59 16.92 -14.74
N LEU A 305 4.90 15.77 -14.95
CA LEU A 305 5.17 14.86 -16.08
C LEU A 305 3.92 14.04 -16.41
N GLU A 306 3.53 14.02 -17.68
CA GLU A 306 2.48 13.15 -18.20
C GLU A 306 3.05 11.80 -18.62
N MET A 307 2.41 10.68 -18.23
CA MET A 307 2.75 9.33 -18.62
C MET A 307 1.52 8.57 -19.15
N PRO A 308 1.65 7.65 -20.11
CA PRO A 308 2.89 7.20 -20.76
C PRO A 308 3.22 8.00 -22.04
N ASN A 309 2.38 8.92 -22.45
CA ASN A 309 2.45 9.64 -23.73
C ASN A 309 2.31 11.16 -23.54
N GLY A 310 2.26 11.91 -24.63
CA GLY A 310 2.12 13.37 -24.67
C GLY A 310 0.78 13.85 -25.23
N LEU A 311 -0.32 13.19 -24.93
CA LEU A 311 -1.65 13.59 -25.41
C LEU A 311 -1.99 15.03 -25.01
N TYR A 312 -1.70 15.37 -23.74
CA TYR A 312 -1.97 16.69 -23.17
C TYR A 312 -0.72 17.54 -23.03
N TYR A 313 0.48 16.94 -22.77
CA TYR A 313 1.73 17.68 -22.53
C TYR A 313 2.66 17.72 -23.76
N GLY A 314 2.20 17.23 -24.93
CA GLY A 314 2.88 17.41 -26.22
C GLY A 314 2.54 18.76 -26.86
N ASP A 315 2.02 18.71 -28.10
CA ASP A 315 1.69 19.91 -28.90
C ASP A 315 0.68 20.84 -28.23
N SER A 316 -0.25 20.27 -27.45
CA SER A 316 -1.24 21.03 -26.67
C SER A 316 -0.57 21.94 -25.63
N LEU A 317 0.44 21.44 -24.91
CA LEU A 317 1.19 22.22 -23.93
C LEU A 317 2.08 23.25 -24.61
N LEU A 318 2.74 22.89 -25.73
CA LEU A 318 3.53 23.83 -26.53
C LEU A 318 2.67 25.04 -26.97
N THR A 319 1.46 24.76 -27.45
CA THR A 319 0.47 25.76 -27.86
C THR A 319 0.02 26.62 -26.66
N ALA A 320 -0.23 25.99 -25.52
CA ALA A 320 -0.63 26.69 -24.30
C ALA A 320 0.45 27.65 -23.79
N VAL A 321 1.71 27.25 -23.89
CA VAL A 321 2.84 28.13 -23.52
C VAL A 321 3.00 29.26 -24.52
N LYS A 322 3.03 28.99 -25.83
CA LYS A 322 3.14 30.02 -26.88
C LYS A 322 2.00 31.05 -26.83
N SER A 323 0.80 30.64 -26.41
CA SER A 323 -0.35 31.55 -26.24
C SER A 323 -0.40 32.23 -24.88
N GLY A 324 0.52 31.97 -23.96
CA GLY A 324 0.59 32.56 -22.62
C GLY A 324 -0.43 32.02 -21.62
N LYS A 325 -1.20 30.95 -21.95
CA LYS A 325 -2.09 30.26 -21.02
C LYS A 325 -1.35 29.53 -19.90
N VAL A 326 -0.16 29.05 -20.20
CA VAL A 326 0.80 28.49 -19.24
C VAL A 326 2.09 29.28 -19.39
N LYS A 327 2.63 29.82 -18.30
CA LYS A 327 3.92 30.54 -18.33
C LYS A 327 5.05 29.53 -18.53
N GLU A 328 6.07 29.88 -19.33
CA GLU A 328 7.25 29.04 -19.54
C GLU A 328 7.95 28.72 -18.20
N SER A 329 7.96 29.65 -17.25
CA SER A 329 8.50 29.39 -15.90
C SER A 329 7.82 28.26 -15.15
N VAL A 330 6.56 27.90 -15.47
CA VAL A 330 5.87 26.77 -14.86
C VAL A 330 6.50 25.46 -15.35
N ILE A 331 6.71 25.34 -16.66
CA ILE A 331 7.34 24.14 -17.22
C ILE A 331 8.83 24.05 -16.87
N ASP A 332 9.50 25.18 -16.68
CA ASP A 332 10.88 25.20 -16.17
C ASP A 332 10.97 24.55 -14.78
N GLU A 333 10.09 24.92 -13.85
CA GLU A 333 10.06 24.35 -12.50
C GLU A 333 9.72 22.86 -12.49
N MET A 334 8.85 22.38 -13.40
CA MET A 334 8.57 20.93 -13.57
C MET A 334 9.86 20.17 -13.92
N LEU A 335 10.61 20.68 -14.89
CA LEU A 335 11.87 20.10 -15.35
C LEU A 335 12.95 20.17 -14.28
N ILE A 336 13.06 21.31 -13.58
CA ILE A 336 14.05 21.53 -12.51
C ILE A 336 13.85 20.49 -11.41
N ARG A 337 12.61 20.24 -10.97
CA ARG A 337 12.29 19.23 -9.96
C ARG A 337 12.78 17.84 -10.38
N ARG A 338 12.45 17.43 -11.60
CA ARG A 338 12.83 16.12 -12.12
C ARG A 338 14.33 15.98 -12.30
N TYR A 339 14.98 16.96 -12.92
CA TYR A 339 16.42 16.89 -13.15
C TYR A 339 17.21 17.02 -11.85
N ALA A 340 16.73 17.78 -10.87
CA ALA A 340 17.35 17.81 -9.55
C ALA A 340 17.36 16.41 -8.91
N ALA A 341 16.22 15.69 -8.95
CA ALA A 341 16.17 14.31 -8.50
C ALA A 341 17.14 13.41 -9.29
N MET A 342 17.18 13.52 -10.62
CA MET A 342 18.13 12.75 -11.45
C MET A 342 19.59 13.04 -11.10
N TYR A 343 19.94 14.30 -10.77
CA TYR A 343 21.30 14.66 -10.30
C TYR A 343 21.60 14.08 -8.91
N GLU A 344 20.64 14.14 -7.99
CA GLU A 344 20.79 13.60 -6.63
C GLU A 344 21.03 12.08 -6.66
N PHE A 345 20.33 11.37 -7.55
CA PHE A 345 20.51 9.93 -7.75
C PHE A 345 21.67 9.56 -8.69
N GLY A 346 22.45 10.55 -9.18
CA GLY A 346 23.65 10.32 -9.98
C GLY A 346 23.39 9.83 -11.40
N PHE A 347 22.21 10.01 -11.98
CA PHE A 347 21.90 9.54 -13.35
C PHE A 347 22.56 10.36 -14.45
N PHE A 348 23.14 11.50 -14.13
CA PHE A 348 24.02 12.26 -15.03
C PHE A 348 25.50 11.86 -14.92
N ASP A 349 25.86 10.96 -13.99
CA ASP A 349 27.23 10.47 -13.87
C ASP A 349 27.46 9.32 -14.85
N LYS A 350 28.41 9.53 -15.77
CA LYS A 350 28.80 8.54 -16.78
C LYS A 350 29.39 7.25 -16.18
N ASN A 351 29.89 7.32 -14.94
CA ASN A 351 30.53 6.19 -14.26
C ASN A 351 29.50 5.35 -13.46
N LYS A 352 28.26 5.79 -13.34
CA LYS A 352 27.20 5.02 -12.66
C LYS A 352 26.97 3.71 -13.42
N LYS A 353 27.23 2.58 -12.76
CA LYS A 353 26.89 1.28 -13.30
C LYS A 353 25.37 1.08 -13.19
N ILE A 354 24.72 0.87 -14.32
CA ILE A 354 23.26 0.71 -14.46
C ILE A 354 22.87 -0.59 -15.14
N ALA A 355 23.75 -1.62 -15.11
CA ALA A 355 23.45 -2.94 -15.66
C ALA A 355 24.27 -4.02 -14.95
N GLY A 356 23.71 -5.21 -14.84
CA GLY A 356 24.36 -6.33 -14.21
C GLY A 356 23.50 -7.60 -14.20
N LYS A 357 23.92 -8.60 -13.45
CA LYS A 357 23.19 -9.85 -13.29
C LYS A 357 22.56 -9.90 -11.89
N ILE A 358 21.30 -10.24 -11.80
CA ILE A 358 20.59 -10.43 -10.53
C ILE A 358 21.19 -11.61 -9.77
N PRO A 359 21.51 -11.46 -8.47
CA PRO A 359 21.97 -12.55 -7.60
C PRO A 359 20.76 -13.39 -7.13
N ALA A 360 20.22 -14.23 -8.02
CA ALA A 360 18.94 -14.91 -7.85
C ALA A 360 18.85 -15.76 -6.57
N LYS A 361 19.94 -16.46 -6.18
CA LYS A 361 19.93 -17.30 -4.98
C LYS A 361 19.92 -16.49 -3.70
N GLU A 362 20.69 -15.43 -3.66
CA GLU A 362 20.81 -14.53 -2.52
C GLU A 362 19.50 -13.76 -2.32
N ASN A 363 18.96 -13.20 -3.39
CA ASN A 363 17.69 -12.47 -3.34
C ASN A 363 16.52 -13.41 -3.02
N GLY A 364 16.49 -14.62 -3.59
CA GLY A 364 15.47 -15.63 -3.28
C GLY A 364 15.52 -16.06 -1.81
N ALA A 365 16.71 -16.22 -1.22
CA ALA A 365 16.84 -16.53 0.21
C ALA A 365 16.28 -15.39 1.10
N LEU A 366 16.57 -14.13 0.77
CA LEU A 366 16.05 -12.97 1.48
C LEU A 366 14.52 -12.81 1.28
N SER A 367 14.04 -13.04 0.06
CA SER A 367 12.60 -13.09 -0.26
C SER A 367 11.89 -14.12 0.60
N ARG A 368 12.46 -15.33 0.71
CA ARG A 368 11.95 -16.39 1.55
C ARG A 368 11.88 -15.99 3.03
N GLU A 369 12.96 -15.41 3.58
CA GLU A 369 12.98 -14.97 4.97
C GLU A 369 11.87 -13.95 5.27
N ILE A 370 11.66 -12.98 4.37
CA ILE A 370 10.58 -11.99 4.50
C ILE A 370 9.20 -12.69 4.44
N ALA A 371 9.02 -13.61 3.49
CA ALA A 371 7.78 -14.37 3.36
C ALA A 371 7.48 -15.24 4.59
N GLU A 372 8.49 -15.92 5.15
CA GLU A 372 8.34 -16.73 6.37
C GLU A 372 7.90 -15.89 7.57
N LYS A 373 8.40 -14.65 7.71
CA LYS A 373 7.97 -13.68 8.74
C LYS A 373 6.53 -13.20 8.54
N SER A 374 5.99 -13.26 7.33
CA SER A 374 4.67 -12.75 6.98
C SER A 374 3.52 -13.74 7.24
N ILE A 375 3.82 -15.02 7.35
CA ILE A 375 2.80 -16.07 7.49
C ILE A 375 2.02 -15.90 8.78
N VAL A 376 0.70 -15.86 8.67
CA VAL A 376 -0.20 -15.71 9.82
C VAL A 376 -0.87 -17.03 10.16
N LEU A 377 -0.57 -17.55 11.34
CA LEU A 377 -1.31 -18.69 11.91
C LEU A 377 -2.63 -18.14 12.48
N LEU A 378 -3.73 -18.39 11.78
CA LEU A 378 -5.05 -17.87 12.15
C LEU A 378 -5.76 -18.75 13.21
N LYS A 379 -5.59 -20.07 13.09
CA LYS A 379 -6.21 -21.06 13.99
C LYS A 379 -5.30 -22.26 14.16
N ASN A 380 -5.22 -22.82 15.38
CA ASN A 380 -4.45 -24.03 15.69
C ASN A 380 -5.03 -24.74 16.90
N GLU A 381 -6.08 -25.51 16.72
CA GLU A 381 -6.73 -26.28 17.78
C GLU A 381 -5.93 -27.52 18.13
N ASN A 382 -5.89 -27.84 19.41
CA ASN A 382 -5.20 -29.01 19.97
C ASN A 382 -3.73 -29.13 19.59
N GLY A 383 -3.09 -28.02 19.17
CA GLY A 383 -1.69 -28.03 18.76
C GLY A 383 -1.42 -28.95 17.56
N LEU A 384 -2.32 -29.00 16.58
CA LEU A 384 -2.12 -29.79 15.35
C LEU A 384 -0.84 -29.38 14.63
N LEU A 385 -0.55 -28.08 14.61
CA LEU A 385 0.71 -27.51 14.11
C LEU A 385 1.64 -27.17 15.28
N PRO A 386 2.98 -27.33 15.11
CA PRO A 386 3.70 -27.83 13.95
C PRO A 386 3.55 -29.35 13.77
N LEU A 387 3.57 -29.81 12.52
CA LEU A 387 3.49 -31.23 12.17
C LEU A 387 4.73 -31.98 12.63
N GLN A 388 4.53 -33.10 13.35
CA GLN A 388 5.61 -33.92 13.88
C GLN A 388 6.08 -34.92 12.81
N LYS A 389 7.22 -34.63 12.13
CA LYS A 389 7.75 -35.39 10.98
C LYS A 389 7.81 -36.91 11.22
N GLY A 390 8.25 -37.37 12.40
CA GLY A 390 8.43 -38.78 12.72
C GLY A 390 7.13 -39.60 12.76
N ASN A 391 5.98 -38.98 12.90
CA ASN A 391 4.70 -39.61 13.06
C ASN A 391 3.84 -39.64 11.79
N ILE A 392 4.32 -39.05 10.68
CA ILE A 392 3.56 -38.88 9.45
C ILE A 392 4.18 -39.75 8.36
N LYS A 393 3.39 -40.61 7.75
CA LYS A 393 3.77 -41.48 6.63
C LYS A 393 3.08 -41.08 5.33
N THR A 394 1.91 -40.45 5.42
CA THR A 394 1.06 -40.14 4.26
C THR A 394 0.43 -38.77 4.34
N PHE A 395 0.50 -38.05 3.22
CA PHE A 395 -0.24 -36.81 3.02
C PHE A 395 -1.27 -36.93 1.91
N ALA A 396 -2.43 -36.28 2.10
CA ALA A 396 -3.28 -35.85 1.01
C ALA A 396 -3.12 -34.34 0.83
N VAL A 397 -2.54 -33.90 -0.29
CA VAL A 397 -2.36 -32.48 -0.64
C VAL A 397 -3.34 -32.14 -1.73
N ILE A 398 -4.28 -31.26 -1.43
CA ILE A 398 -5.48 -31.00 -2.23
C ILE A 398 -5.59 -29.51 -2.52
N GLY A 399 -5.79 -29.14 -3.78
CA GLY A 399 -6.01 -27.76 -4.19
C GLY A 399 -5.57 -27.49 -5.61
N ASP A 400 -6.07 -26.44 -6.21
CA ASP A 400 -5.86 -26.07 -7.62
C ASP A 400 -4.50 -25.45 -7.93
N GLN A 401 -3.70 -25.11 -6.90
CA GLN A 401 -2.39 -24.44 -7.01
C GLN A 401 -1.27 -25.19 -6.28
N ILE A 402 -1.42 -26.50 -6.04
CA ILE A 402 -0.41 -27.29 -5.31
C ILE A 402 0.89 -27.49 -6.10
N ASP A 403 0.81 -27.43 -7.43
CA ASP A 403 1.91 -27.57 -8.40
C ASP A 403 2.37 -26.25 -9.01
N LYS A 404 1.87 -25.11 -8.51
CA LYS A 404 2.26 -23.77 -8.94
C LYS A 404 2.50 -22.87 -7.72
N ALA A 405 3.53 -22.05 -7.79
CA ALA A 405 3.79 -21.05 -6.77
C ALA A 405 2.83 -19.86 -6.90
N ALA A 406 2.32 -19.36 -5.77
CA ALA A 406 1.60 -18.10 -5.70
C ALA A 406 2.61 -16.93 -5.67
N ALA A 407 3.21 -16.65 -6.83
CA ALA A 407 4.30 -15.70 -6.97
C ALA A 407 3.84 -14.23 -6.86
N GLY A 408 2.54 -13.93 -6.92
CA GLY A 408 1.98 -12.59 -6.79
C GLY A 408 0.59 -12.48 -7.37
N GLY A 409 0.01 -11.28 -7.32
CA GLY A 409 -1.22 -10.92 -8.03
C GLY A 409 -0.96 -10.50 -9.48
N GLY A 410 -2.03 -10.12 -10.19
CA GLY A 410 -1.96 -9.71 -11.59
C GLY A 410 -1.83 -8.20 -11.81
N GLY A 411 -1.78 -7.80 -13.07
CA GLY A 411 -1.66 -6.41 -13.48
C GLY A 411 -0.22 -5.89 -13.47
N SER A 412 -0.06 -4.60 -13.23
CA SER A 412 1.26 -3.93 -13.23
C SER A 412 2.23 -4.45 -12.18
N SER A 413 1.73 -5.08 -11.12
CA SER A 413 2.55 -5.68 -10.05
C SER A 413 3.01 -7.11 -10.34
N HIS A 414 2.61 -7.69 -11.47
CA HIS A 414 3.05 -9.02 -11.85
C HIS A 414 4.57 -9.04 -12.08
N VAL A 415 5.23 -10.05 -11.53
CA VAL A 415 6.68 -10.31 -11.70
C VAL A 415 6.84 -11.67 -12.38
N VAL A 416 7.71 -11.76 -13.38
CA VAL A 416 8.17 -13.04 -13.94
C VAL A 416 9.29 -13.55 -13.05
N PRO A 417 9.07 -14.63 -12.26
CA PRO A 417 10.07 -15.09 -11.31
C PRO A 417 11.29 -15.69 -12.02
N LEU A 418 12.47 -15.55 -11.41
CA LEU A 418 13.70 -16.19 -11.88
C LEU A 418 13.64 -17.73 -11.77
N TYR A 419 12.92 -18.20 -10.77
CA TYR A 419 12.56 -19.60 -10.53
C TYR A 419 11.34 -19.64 -9.60
N THR A 420 10.78 -20.82 -9.39
CA THR A 420 9.73 -21.02 -8.39
C THR A 420 9.89 -22.34 -7.65
N VAL A 421 9.50 -22.37 -6.39
CA VAL A 421 9.33 -23.58 -5.61
C VAL A 421 7.84 -23.78 -5.33
N THR A 422 7.28 -24.84 -5.91
CA THR A 422 5.84 -25.13 -5.76
C THR A 422 5.52 -25.71 -4.37
N PRO A 423 4.29 -25.57 -3.86
CA PRO A 423 3.89 -26.13 -2.57
C PRO A 423 4.20 -27.61 -2.41
N ILE A 424 3.87 -28.44 -3.39
CA ILE A 424 4.17 -29.89 -3.33
C ILE A 424 5.67 -30.16 -3.33
N GLN A 425 6.48 -29.36 -4.04
CA GLN A 425 7.93 -29.49 -4.04
C GLN A 425 8.51 -29.12 -2.67
N GLY A 426 8.06 -28.01 -2.07
CA GLY A 426 8.48 -27.61 -0.72
C GLY A 426 8.18 -28.66 0.34
N LEU A 427 6.99 -29.27 0.31
CA LEU A 427 6.63 -30.38 1.20
C LEU A 427 7.55 -31.60 0.98
N LYS A 428 7.77 -32.01 -0.27
CA LYS A 428 8.69 -33.12 -0.59
C LYS A 428 10.12 -32.84 -0.13
N ASN A 429 10.60 -31.63 -0.28
CA ASN A 429 11.93 -31.23 0.20
C ASN A 429 12.06 -31.37 1.73
N LYS A 430 10.98 -31.10 2.49
CA LYS A 430 10.99 -31.16 3.96
C LYS A 430 10.81 -32.55 4.53
N PHE A 431 9.97 -33.37 3.92
CA PHE A 431 9.65 -34.70 4.45
C PHE A 431 10.47 -35.83 3.82
N GLY A 432 11.09 -35.61 2.64
CA GLY A 432 11.91 -36.58 1.94
C GLY A 432 11.12 -37.75 1.35
N ALA A 433 11.84 -38.78 0.89
CA ALA A 433 11.26 -39.93 0.17
C ALA A 433 10.52 -40.94 1.08
N SER A 434 10.64 -40.82 2.39
CA SER A 434 10.01 -41.75 3.36
C SER A 434 8.51 -41.46 3.58
N VAL A 435 8.01 -40.35 3.06
CA VAL A 435 6.60 -39.93 3.20
C VAL A 435 5.94 -39.97 1.83
N ALA A 436 4.76 -40.61 1.78
CA ALA A 436 3.98 -40.68 0.55
C ALA A 436 3.04 -39.48 0.43
N PHE A 437 3.00 -38.89 -0.77
CA PHE A 437 2.13 -37.78 -1.12
C PHE A 437 1.10 -38.21 -2.15
N SER A 438 -0.17 -38.14 -1.80
CA SER A 438 -1.28 -38.20 -2.75
C SER A 438 -1.73 -36.77 -3.06
N THR A 439 -1.91 -36.44 -4.33
CA THR A 439 -2.24 -35.09 -4.79
C THR A 439 -3.53 -35.06 -5.59
N SER A 440 -4.34 -34.02 -5.43
CA SER A 440 -5.54 -33.77 -6.22
C SER A 440 -5.72 -32.24 -6.42
N ASP A 441 -6.20 -31.82 -7.58
CA ASP A 441 -6.57 -30.42 -7.83
C ASP A 441 -7.89 -30.01 -7.14
N GLY A 442 -8.57 -30.96 -6.47
CA GLY A 442 -9.81 -30.74 -5.74
C GLY A 442 -11.07 -30.67 -6.58
N LYS A 443 -10.98 -30.71 -7.93
CA LYS A 443 -12.17 -30.69 -8.80
C LYS A 443 -13.04 -31.93 -8.64
N ASN A 444 -12.42 -33.11 -8.50
CA ASN A 444 -13.11 -34.32 -8.11
C ASN A 444 -13.16 -34.44 -6.58
N VAL A 445 -14.20 -33.86 -5.98
CA VAL A 445 -14.37 -33.83 -4.52
C VAL A 445 -14.43 -35.23 -3.92
N ALA A 446 -15.06 -36.22 -4.59
CA ALA A 446 -15.17 -37.59 -4.07
C ALA A 446 -13.78 -38.24 -3.97
N GLU A 447 -12.95 -38.08 -4.96
CA GLU A 447 -11.54 -38.53 -4.97
C GLU A 447 -10.74 -37.88 -3.85
N ALA A 448 -10.81 -36.54 -3.76
CA ALA A 448 -10.13 -35.77 -2.73
C ALA A 448 -10.49 -36.21 -1.31
N VAL A 449 -11.79 -36.47 -1.05
CA VAL A 449 -12.29 -37.01 0.22
C VAL A 449 -11.75 -38.40 0.49
N ALA A 450 -11.77 -39.30 -0.52
CA ALA A 450 -11.23 -40.63 -0.38
C ALA A 450 -9.72 -40.66 -0.08
N MET A 451 -8.95 -39.72 -0.68
CA MET A 451 -7.54 -39.53 -0.39
C MET A 451 -7.33 -39.02 1.05
N ALA A 452 -8.06 -37.98 1.44
CA ALA A 452 -7.98 -37.41 2.78
C ALA A 452 -8.28 -38.44 3.88
N LYS A 453 -9.28 -39.29 3.68
CA LYS A 453 -9.65 -40.35 4.62
C LYS A 453 -8.53 -41.35 4.87
N LYS A 454 -7.64 -41.59 3.90
CA LYS A 454 -6.54 -42.58 3.99
C LYS A 454 -5.23 -41.93 4.48
N ALA A 455 -5.13 -40.64 4.51
CA ALA A 455 -3.90 -39.94 4.85
C ALA A 455 -3.82 -39.68 6.36
N ASP A 456 -2.59 -39.64 6.89
CA ASP A 456 -2.33 -39.22 8.27
C ASP A 456 -2.66 -37.73 8.47
N ILE A 457 -2.39 -36.91 7.45
CA ILE A 457 -2.67 -35.48 7.40
C ILE A 457 -3.27 -35.11 6.04
N ALA A 458 -4.33 -34.31 6.05
CA ALA A 458 -4.84 -33.66 4.86
C ALA A 458 -4.44 -32.18 4.87
N ILE A 459 -3.92 -31.68 3.75
CA ILE A 459 -3.61 -30.26 3.54
C ILE A 459 -4.47 -29.77 2.38
N VAL A 460 -5.36 -28.81 2.66
CA VAL A 460 -6.17 -28.16 1.61
C VAL A 460 -5.58 -26.78 1.34
N MET A 461 -5.15 -26.52 0.10
CA MET A 461 -4.61 -25.25 -0.33
C MET A 461 -5.60 -24.53 -1.23
N LEU A 462 -6.05 -23.35 -0.81
CA LEU A 462 -6.95 -22.50 -1.59
C LEU A 462 -6.23 -21.24 -2.02
N ASN A 463 -6.43 -20.84 -3.27
CA ASN A 463 -5.94 -19.58 -3.79
C ASN A 463 -7.13 -18.70 -4.23
N LEU A 464 -7.11 -17.42 -3.82
CA LEU A 464 -8.00 -16.39 -4.34
C LEU A 464 -7.14 -15.34 -5.05
N PHE A 465 -7.00 -15.51 -6.36
CA PHE A 465 -6.19 -14.61 -7.17
C PHE A 465 -6.87 -13.25 -7.34
N THR A 466 -6.11 -12.17 -7.13
CA THR A 466 -6.56 -10.78 -7.32
C THR A 466 -5.66 -10.05 -8.31
N THR A 467 -6.19 -9.03 -8.98
CA THR A 467 -5.49 -8.34 -10.06
C THR A 467 -5.89 -6.88 -10.14
N GLU A 468 -4.98 -6.05 -10.62
CA GLU A 468 -5.30 -4.71 -11.10
C GLU A 468 -6.37 -4.76 -12.20
N GLY A 469 -7.23 -3.73 -12.23
CA GLY A 469 -8.30 -3.55 -13.21
C GLY A 469 -9.62 -4.22 -12.86
N MET A 470 -9.69 -5.00 -11.75
CA MET A 470 -10.92 -5.71 -11.39
C MET A 470 -11.03 -5.85 -9.86
N ASP A 471 -12.12 -5.33 -9.30
CA ASP A 471 -12.51 -5.66 -7.93
C ASP A 471 -13.07 -7.07 -7.85
N ASN A 472 -12.87 -7.76 -6.73
CA ASN A 472 -13.20 -9.17 -6.56
C ASN A 472 -14.19 -9.38 -5.42
N GLU A 473 -14.95 -10.47 -5.50
CA GLU A 473 -15.62 -10.98 -4.32
C GLU A 473 -14.59 -11.60 -3.36
N ILE A 474 -14.76 -11.34 -2.07
CA ILE A 474 -13.91 -11.92 -1.01
C ILE A 474 -14.42 -13.28 -0.52
N VAL A 475 -14.87 -14.10 -1.45
CA VAL A 475 -15.50 -15.40 -1.19
C VAL A 475 -14.86 -16.45 -2.07
N PHE A 476 -14.41 -17.54 -1.49
CA PHE A 476 -14.07 -18.73 -2.26
C PHE A 476 -15.29 -19.28 -2.97
N SER A 477 -15.11 -19.88 -4.13
CA SER A 477 -16.21 -20.50 -4.86
C SER A 477 -16.94 -21.54 -4.00
N LYS A 478 -18.22 -21.78 -4.30
CA LYS A 478 -18.98 -22.82 -3.60
C LYS A 478 -18.27 -24.18 -3.64
N ALA A 479 -17.65 -24.52 -4.76
CA ALA A 479 -16.91 -25.77 -4.91
C ALA A 479 -15.70 -25.85 -3.95
N GLN A 480 -14.95 -24.75 -3.80
CA GLN A 480 -13.83 -24.70 -2.87
C GLN A 480 -14.29 -24.75 -1.41
N ASN A 481 -15.36 -24.05 -1.06
CA ASN A 481 -15.94 -24.13 0.30
C ASN A 481 -16.46 -25.53 0.62
N ASP A 482 -17.21 -26.16 -0.29
CA ASP A 482 -17.71 -27.56 -0.14
C ASP A 482 -16.55 -28.56 -0.04
N LEU A 483 -15.46 -28.34 -0.78
CA LEU A 483 -14.24 -29.17 -0.72
C LEU A 483 -13.64 -29.17 0.68
N VAL A 484 -13.41 -27.98 1.27
CA VAL A 484 -12.85 -27.85 2.61
C VAL A 484 -13.73 -28.59 3.64
N GLU A 485 -15.01 -28.33 3.61
CA GLU A 485 -15.95 -28.95 4.56
C GLU A 485 -15.94 -30.48 4.49
N LYS A 486 -15.98 -31.04 3.28
CA LYS A 486 -16.00 -32.51 3.08
C LYS A 486 -14.67 -33.16 3.40
N VAL A 487 -13.55 -32.51 3.10
CA VAL A 487 -12.21 -33.00 3.44
C VAL A 487 -12.02 -32.97 4.96
N ALA A 488 -12.38 -31.87 5.62
CA ALA A 488 -12.31 -31.77 7.09
C ALA A 488 -13.18 -32.79 7.81
N ALA A 489 -14.38 -33.08 7.29
CA ALA A 489 -15.25 -34.13 7.82
C ALA A 489 -14.64 -35.52 7.62
N ALA A 490 -13.85 -35.75 6.58
CA ALA A 490 -13.23 -37.07 6.30
C ALA A 490 -11.90 -37.26 7.07
N ASN A 491 -11.19 -36.19 7.38
CA ASN A 491 -9.93 -36.23 8.11
C ASN A 491 -9.87 -35.11 9.17
N PRO A 492 -9.99 -35.43 10.48
CA PRO A 492 -9.96 -34.44 11.55
C PRO A 492 -8.60 -33.76 11.73
N LYS A 493 -7.53 -34.23 11.06
CA LYS A 493 -6.23 -33.60 11.00
C LYS A 493 -6.04 -32.84 9.69
N THR A 494 -7.04 -32.04 9.31
CA THR A 494 -6.99 -31.21 8.13
C THR A 494 -6.40 -29.85 8.46
N VAL A 495 -5.35 -29.46 7.73
CA VAL A 495 -4.77 -28.11 7.74
C VAL A 495 -5.22 -27.40 6.49
N VAL A 496 -5.77 -26.19 6.63
CA VAL A 496 -6.09 -25.34 5.48
C VAL A 496 -5.04 -24.24 5.36
N VAL A 497 -4.51 -24.07 4.17
CA VAL A 497 -3.62 -22.98 3.79
C VAL A 497 -4.34 -22.14 2.75
N ILE A 498 -4.63 -20.89 3.09
CA ILE A 498 -5.21 -19.95 2.14
C ILE A 498 -4.14 -19.00 1.63
N LYS A 499 -4.22 -18.65 0.35
CA LYS A 499 -3.34 -17.70 -0.33
C LYS A 499 -4.22 -16.64 -0.95
N THR A 500 -4.25 -15.47 -0.31
CA THR A 500 -5.17 -14.40 -0.69
C THR A 500 -4.47 -13.05 -0.79
N GLY A 501 -5.01 -12.17 -1.63
CA GLY A 501 -4.52 -10.78 -1.71
C GLY A 501 -5.20 -9.84 -0.71
N SER A 502 -6.18 -10.34 0.06
CA SER A 502 -6.99 -9.54 0.98
C SER A 502 -7.67 -10.45 2.02
N SER A 503 -8.46 -9.87 2.93
CA SER A 503 -9.32 -10.66 3.82
C SER A 503 -10.45 -11.33 3.05
N VAL A 504 -10.86 -12.51 3.52
CA VAL A 504 -11.88 -13.33 2.87
C VAL A 504 -12.88 -13.89 3.89
N LEU A 505 -14.07 -14.29 3.41
CA LEU A 505 -15.06 -14.98 4.21
C LEU A 505 -14.72 -16.46 4.29
N LEU A 506 -14.82 -17.04 5.49
CA LEU A 506 -14.45 -18.42 5.83
C LEU A 506 -15.62 -19.15 6.49
N PRO A 507 -16.67 -19.54 5.75
CA PRO A 507 -17.89 -20.11 6.32
C PRO A 507 -17.66 -21.46 7.02
N TRP A 508 -16.56 -22.13 6.73
CA TRP A 508 -16.17 -23.44 7.26
C TRP A 508 -15.16 -23.36 8.42
N ILE A 509 -14.86 -22.17 8.94
CA ILE A 509 -13.79 -21.98 9.94
C ILE A 509 -13.94 -22.86 11.19
N ASP A 510 -15.16 -23.09 11.64
CA ASP A 510 -15.44 -23.93 12.82
C ASP A 510 -15.24 -25.44 12.56
N LYS A 511 -15.11 -25.86 11.30
CA LYS A 511 -14.97 -27.27 10.88
C LYS A 511 -13.51 -27.70 10.70
N VAL A 512 -12.56 -26.77 10.72
CA VAL A 512 -11.13 -27.05 10.50
C VAL A 512 -10.32 -26.74 11.76
N PRO A 513 -9.40 -27.64 12.18
CA PRO A 513 -8.61 -27.43 13.39
C PRO A 513 -7.44 -26.46 13.20
N ALA A 514 -6.94 -26.29 11.99
CA ALA A 514 -5.80 -25.40 11.72
C ALA A 514 -5.98 -24.62 10.41
N LEU A 515 -5.65 -23.34 10.45
CA LEU A 515 -5.73 -22.43 9.32
C LEU A 515 -4.53 -21.50 9.29
N ILE A 516 -3.91 -21.37 8.12
CA ILE A 516 -2.80 -20.47 7.82
C ILE A 516 -3.21 -19.53 6.69
N GLU A 517 -2.97 -18.22 6.85
CA GLU A 517 -2.95 -17.26 5.76
C GLU A 517 -1.51 -17.07 5.32
N ALA A 518 -1.22 -17.43 4.07
CA ALA A 518 0.10 -17.34 3.49
C ALA A 518 0.26 -16.17 2.51
N TRP A 519 -0.80 -15.44 2.20
CA TRP A 519 -0.80 -14.35 1.22
C TRP A 519 -0.34 -14.84 -0.17
N TYR A 520 0.41 -14.04 -0.91
CA TYR A 520 1.21 -14.50 -2.05
C TYR A 520 2.67 -14.51 -1.63
N PRO A 521 3.28 -15.69 -1.35
CA PRO A 521 4.60 -15.76 -0.72
C PRO A 521 5.77 -15.48 -1.68
N GLY A 522 5.49 -15.28 -2.98
CA GLY A 522 6.55 -15.07 -3.97
C GLY A 522 7.13 -16.38 -4.53
N GLU A 523 8.33 -16.30 -5.09
CA GLU A 523 8.96 -17.43 -5.80
C GLU A 523 9.28 -18.62 -4.92
N GLU A 524 9.47 -18.42 -3.62
CA GLU A 524 9.81 -19.45 -2.61
C GLU A 524 8.57 -20.05 -1.90
N ASP A 525 7.38 -19.87 -2.42
CA ASP A 525 6.09 -20.28 -1.85
C ASP A 525 6.12 -21.65 -1.17
N GLY A 526 6.58 -22.68 -1.87
CA GLY A 526 6.57 -24.03 -1.34
C GLY A 526 7.49 -24.22 -0.13
N ASN A 527 8.69 -23.64 -0.16
CA ASN A 527 9.62 -23.70 0.97
C ASN A 527 9.10 -22.92 2.17
N VAL A 528 8.47 -21.76 1.96
CA VAL A 528 7.86 -20.92 2.99
C VAL A 528 6.76 -21.66 3.72
N VAL A 529 5.77 -22.16 2.99
CA VAL A 529 4.64 -22.91 3.58
C VAL A 529 5.12 -24.16 4.30
N ALA A 530 6.03 -24.93 3.70
CA ALA A 530 6.53 -26.16 4.28
C ALA A 530 7.32 -25.91 5.58
N SER A 531 8.15 -24.85 5.66
CA SER A 531 8.94 -24.53 6.87
C SER A 531 8.05 -24.19 8.07
N ILE A 532 6.94 -23.48 7.82
CA ILE A 532 5.94 -23.17 8.83
C ILE A 532 5.24 -24.46 9.29
N LEU A 533 4.74 -25.27 8.35
CA LEU A 533 3.99 -26.49 8.69
C LEU A 533 4.77 -27.45 9.57
N VAL A 534 6.10 -27.55 9.38
CA VAL A 534 6.95 -28.46 10.17
C VAL A 534 7.58 -27.78 11.39
N GLY A 535 7.34 -26.51 11.64
CA GLY A 535 7.87 -25.78 12.77
C GLY A 535 9.35 -25.44 12.71
N GLU A 536 9.99 -25.50 11.52
CA GLU A 536 11.36 -24.96 11.34
C GLU A 536 11.35 -23.45 11.51
N VAL A 537 10.26 -22.81 11.10
CA VAL A 537 9.97 -21.41 11.37
C VAL A 537 8.69 -21.34 12.20
N ASN A 538 8.75 -20.64 13.32
CA ASN A 538 7.58 -20.36 14.14
C ASN A 538 6.82 -19.15 13.52
N PRO A 539 5.54 -19.30 13.13
CA PRO A 539 4.78 -18.19 12.54
C PRO A 539 4.75 -16.98 13.47
N SER A 540 4.99 -15.81 12.91
CA SER A 540 5.02 -14.55 13.65
C SER A 540 4.27 -13.42 12.96
N GLY A 541 3.73 -13.67 11.77
CA GLY A 541 2.93 -12.70 11.03
C GLY A 541 1.67 -12.29 11.79
N LYS A 542 1.27 -11.03 11.62
CA LYS A 542 0.04 -10.46 12.20
C LYS A 542 -0.78 -9.83 11.09
N LEU A 543 -2.10 -9.99 11.15
CA LEU A 543 -3.01 -9.46 10.14
C LEU A 543 -2.89 -7.94 10.00
N PRO A 544 -2.60 -7.40 8.80
CA PRO A 544 -2.58 -5.96 8.54
C PRO A 544 -3.98 -5.41 8.20
N LEU A 545 -5.00 -6.26 8.23
CA LEU A 545 -6.40 -5.93 8.01
C LEU A 545 -7.32 -6.93 8.75
N SER A 546 -8.55 -6.49 9.03
CA SER A 546 -9.55 -7.30 9.74
C SER A 546 -10.22 -8.31 8.79
N PHE A 547 -10.46 -9.53 9.25
CA PHE A 547 -11.25 -10.51 8.53
C PHE A 547 -12.72 -10.43 8.98
N PRO A 548 -13.68 -10.12 8.09
CA PRO A 548 -15.08 -10.03 8.45
C PRO A 548 -15.70 -11.43 8.58
N LYS A 549 -16.79 -11.55 9.37
CA LYS A 549 -17.62 -12.77 9.37
C LYS A 549 -18.56 -12.81 8.18
N GLN A 550 -19.01 -11.65 7.71
CA GLN A 550 -19.96 -11.50 6.60
C GLN A 550 -19.81 -10.12 5.94
N LEU A 551 -20.23 -10.00 4.69
CA LEU A 551 -20.08 -8.77 3.89
C LEU A 551 -20.71 -7.53 4.54
N LYS A 552 -21.87 -7.68 5.18
CA LYS A 552 -22.57 -6.56 5.84
C LYS A 552 -21.82 -5.98 7.04
N ASP A 553 -20.81 -6.67 7.56
CA ASP A 553 -19.98 -6.21 8.67
C ASP A 553 -18.90 -5.21 8.24
N LEU A 554 -18.69 -5.04 6.94
CA LEU A 554 -17.68 -4.14 6.38
C LEU A 554 -18.06 -2.65 6.57
N PRO A 555 -17.06 -1.75 6.71
CA PRO A 555 -17.30 -0.30 6.83
C PRO A 555 -18.02 0.30 5.62
N ALA A 556 -17.61 -0.05 4.41
CA ALA A 556 -18.21 0.38 3.16
C ALA A 556 -19.07 -0.75 2.58
N ASN A 557 -20.30 -0.88 3.05
CA ASN A 557 -21.20 -1.99 2.74
C ASN A 557 -22.47 -1.56 1.98
N THR A 558 -22.59 -0.31 1.57
CA THR A 558 -23.66 0.19 0.71
C THR A 558 -23.15 0.48 -0.69
N LYS A 559 -24.07 0.49 -1.68
CA LYS A 559 -23.71 0.79 -3.07
C LYS A 559 -23.17 2.21 -3.26
N GLU A 560 -23.63 3.16 -2.45
CA GLU A 560 -23.16 4.54 -2.46
C GLU A 560 -21.71 4.67 -1.96
N GLN A 561 -21.30 3.75 -1.07
CA GLN A 561 -19.94 3.72 -0.54
C GLN A 561 -19.00 2.95 -1.47
N PHE A 562 -19.44 1.80 -1.98
CA PHE A 562 -18.67 0.93 -2.87
C PHE A 562 -19.61 0.07 -3.74
N PRO A 563 -19.42 0.00 -5.06
CA PRO A 563 -18.41 0.73 -5.86
C PRO A 563 -18.77 2.18 -6.18
N GLY A 564 -19.88 2.69 -5.68
CA GLY A 564 -20.44 4.00 -5.97
C GLY A 564 -21.70 3.93 -6.85
N VAL A 565 -22.47 5.01 -6.87
CA VAL A 565 -23.66 5.19 -7.70
C VAL A 565 -23.45 6.37 -8.63
N SER A 566 -23.77 6.21 -9.91
CA SER A 566 -23.55 7.25 -10.94
C SER A 566 -22.12 7.77 -10.95
N ASN A 567 -21.16 6.86 -10.82
CA ASN A 567 -19.73 7.14 -10.81
C ASN A 567 -19.24 8.01 -9.62
N VAL A 568 -19.99 8.02 -8.51
CA VAL A 568 -19.67 8.72 -7.28
C VAL A 568 -19.62 7.73 -6.13
N ALA A 569 -18.47 7.59 -5.50
CA ALA A 569 -18.25 6.78 -4.30
C ALA A 569 -18.16 7.68 -3.06
N ARG A 570 -19.05 7.49 -2.09
CA ARG A 570 -19.12 8.33 -0.88
C ARG A 570 -18.42 7.64 0.29
N TYR A 571 -17.37 8.26 0.80
CA TYR A 571 -16.61 7.75 1.95
C TYR A 571 -17.27 8.15 3.28
N SER A 572 -18.57 7.83 3.40
CA SER A 572 -19.41 8.24 4.52
C SER A 572 -19.10 7.53 5.84
N GLU A 573 -18.30 6.46 5.82
CA GLU A 573 -17.74 5.85 7.02
C GLU A 573 -16.75 6.77 7.74
N GLY A 574 -16.20 7.77 7.06
CA GLY A 574 -15.28 8.75 7.61
C GLY A 574 -13.98 8.09 8.11
N ILE A 575 -13.51 8.49 9.28
CA ILE A 575 -12.28 7.93 9.89
C ILE A 575 -12.43 6.46 10.36
N PHE A 576 -13.62 5.88 10.24
CA PHE A 576 -13.91 4.54 10.75
C PHE A 576 -13.71 3.47 9.67
N VAL A 577 -12.49 3.36 9.18
CA VAL A 577 -12.04 2.33 8.23
C VAL A 577 -11.47 1.12 8.99
N GLY A 578 -11.66 -0.09 8.46
CA GLY A 578 -11.10 -1.31 9.01
C GLY A 578 -11.52 -1.57 10.47
N TYR A 579 -10.58 -1.97 11.33
CA TYR A 579 -10.85 -2.29 12.74
C TYR A 579 -11.51 -1.15 13.52
N ARG A 580 -11.30 0.12 13.13
CA ARG A 580 -11.94 1.27 13.77
C ARG A 580 -13.45 1.22 13.64
N HIS A 581 -13.96 0.71 12.51
CA HIS A 581 -15.39 0.48 12.27
C HIS A 581 -15.92 -0.65 13.14
N PHE A 582 -15.23 -1.80 13.15
CA PHE A 582 -15.61 -2.95 13.96
C PHE A 582 -15.71 -2.60 15.45
N ASP A 583 -14.75 -1.80 15.94
CA ASP A 583 -14.73 -1.37 17.34
C ASP A 583 -15.81 -0.35 17.66
N LYS A 584 -16.01 0.67 16.79
CA LYS A 584 -17.06 1.69 16.95
C LYS A 584 -18.45 1.06 17.03
N ASN A 585 -18.72 0.10 16.14
CA ASN A 585 -20.04 -0.51 16.03
C ASN A 585 -20.19 -1.78 16.91
N LYS A 586 -19.16 -2.12 17.70
CA LYS A 586 -19.12 -3.32 18.56
C LYS A 586 -19.38 -4.62 17.78
N ILE A 587 -18.94 -4.67 16.53
CA ILE A 587 -18.99 -5.85 15.68
C ILE A 587 -17.77 -6.71 15.98
N ALA A 588 -17.96 -8.00 16.22
CA ALA A 588 -16.85 -8.94 16.37
C ALA A 588 -16.39 -9.41 14.97
N PRO A 589 -15.18 -9.04 14.50
CA PRO A 589 -14.65 -9.61 13.28
C PRO A 589 -14.42 -11.13 13.44
N LEU A 590 -14.18 -11.85 12.35
CA LEU A 590 -13.74 -13.24 12.41
C LEU A 590 -12.33 -13.31 13.02
N PHE A 591 -11.40 -12.50 12.46
CA PHE A 591 -10.10 -12.28 13.05
C PHE A 591 -9.82 -10.75 13.09
N PRO A 592 -9.43 -10.22 14.25
CA PRO A 592 -9.19 -8.77 14.38
C PRO A 592 -7.88 -8.36 13.73
N PHE A 593 -7.76 -7.07 13.42
CA PHE A 593 -6.50 -6.44 13.04
C PHE A 593 -5.38 -6.75 14.05
N GLY A 594 -4.21 -7.10 13.56
CA GLY A 594 -3.07 -7.49 14.37
C GLY A 594 -3.10 -8.94 14.87
N HIS A 595 -4.14 -9.74 14.57
CA HIS A 595 -4.21 -11.14 14.97
C HIS A 595 -3.16 -12.01 14.28
N GLY A 596 -2.63 -12.96 15.03
CA GLY A 596 -1.72 -14.01 14.55
C GLY A 596 -1.23 -14.82 15.75
N LEU A 597 -1.32 -16.14 15.65
CA LEU A 597 -0.88 -17.08 16.67
C LEU A 597 0.59 -17.46 16.48
N SER A 598 1.15 -18.12 17.47
CA SER A 598 2.52 -18.64 17.48
C SER A 598 2.53 -20.07 18.00
N TYR A 599 3.59 -20.85 17.72
CA TYR A 599 3.83 -22.14 18.36
C TYR A 599 4.37 -22.04 19.79
N THR A 600 4.56 -20.81 20.27
CA THR A 600 4.95 -20.51 21.64
C THR A 600 4.01 -19.51 22.27
N THR A 601 4.21 -19.19 23.55
CA THR A 601 3.40 -18.22 24.31
C THR A 601 4.28 -17.09 24.83
N PHE A 602 3.68 -15.91 24.97
CA PHE A 602 4.39 -14.72 25.47
C PHE A 602 3.64 -14.09 26.63
N GLU A 603 4.40 -13.57 27.58
CA GLU A 603 3.92 -12.83 28.73
C GLU A 603 4.42 -11.39 28.68
N TYR A 604 3.55 -10.45 29.05
CA TYR A 604 3.82 -9.00 29.06
C TYR A 604 3.81 -8.49 30.50
N LYS A 605 4.92 -7.91 30.96
CA LYS A 605 5.07 -7.42 32.34
C LYS A 605 5.64 -6.01 32.39
N ASN A 606 5.48 -5.36 33.57
CA ASN A 606 6.10 -4.10 33.91
C ASN A 606 5.91 -2.97 32.88
N PRO A 607 4.68 -2.75 32.35
CA PRO A 607 4.44 -1.69 31.41
C PRO A 607 4.60 -0.34 32.09
N LYS A 608 5.31 0.58 31.41
CA LYS A 608 5.57 1.93 31.89
C LYS A 608 5.45 2.91 30.72
N VAL A 609 4.84 4.06 30.97
CA VAL A 609 4.83 5.20 30.05
C VAL A 609 5.68 6.32 30.61
N SER A 610 6.47 6.95 29.76
CA SER A 610 7.25 8.14 30.09
C SER A 610 7.03 9.24 29.05
N LYS A 611 6.94 10.48 29.51
CA LYS A 611 6.88 11.65 28.61
C LYS A 611 8.26 11.87 28.00
N LYS A 612 8.30 12.12 26.72
CA LYS A 612 9.46 12.52 25.94
C LYS A 612 9.10 13.79 25.14
N GLY A 613 10.08 14.63 24.86
CA GLY A 613 9.88 15.83 24.03
C GLY A 613 8.97 16.90 24.63
N THR A 614 8.74 17.95 23.83
CA THR A 614 7.88 19.10 24.14
C THR A 614 6.45 18.88 23.65
N GLU A 615 5.47 19.56 24.28
CA GLU A 615 4.05 19.48 23.88
C GLU A 615 3.79 19.96 22.45
N ASN A 616 4.69 20.77 21.90
CA ASN A 616 4.63 21.38 20.57
C ASN A 616 5.62 20.76 19.57
N GLY A 617 6.04 19.51 19.78
CA GLY A 617 6.95 18.78 18.88
C GLY A 617 6.39 18.64 17.46
N THR A 618 7.28 18.42 16.48
CA THR A 618 6.87 18.13 15.11
C THR A 618 6.09 16.81 15.04
N ALA A 619 5.35 16.60 13.94
CA ALA A 619 4.45 15.45 13.77
C ALA A 619 5.09 14.09 14.09
N TYR A 620 6.35 13.92 13.77
CA TYR A 620 7.10 12.66 13.87
C TYR A 620 8.07 12.61 15.04
N GLU A 621 8.10 13.66 15.89
CA GLU A 621 8.86 13.61 17.13
C GLU A 621 8.20 12.71 18.17
N GLU A 622 9.04 12.05 18.94
CA GLU A 622 8.59 11.19 20.04
C GLU A 622 7.98 12.05 21.15
N ALA A 623 6.68 11.88 21.39
CA ALA A 623 5.97 12.54 22.47
C ALA A 623 5.99 11.71 23.76
N LEU A 624 5.88 10.40 23.62
CA LEU A 624 5.85 9.41 24.70
C LEU A 624 6.72 8.22 24.32
N THR A 625 7.23 7.52 25.35
CA THR A 625 7.79 6.16 25.19
C THR A 625 6.99 5.21 26.08
N VAL A 626 6.60 4.06 25.52
CA VAL A 626 6.04 2.95 26.28
C VAL A 626 7.07 1.83 26.36
N GLU A 627 7.36 1.38 27.55
CA GLU A 627 8.32 0.31 27.80
C GLU A 627 7.64 -0.84 28.56
N LEU A 628 8.02 -2.07 28.23
CA LEU A 628 7.54 -3.27 28.93
C LEU A 628 8.52 -4.42 28.74
N ASP A 629 8.38 -5.43 29.58
CA ASP A 629 9.13 -6.68 29.47
C ASP A 629 8.26 -7.70 28.74
N VAL A 630 8.83 -8.38 27.72
CA VAL A 630 8.19 -9.49 27.00
C VAL A 630 9.01 -10.75 27.24
N THR A 631 8.35 -11.81 27.72
CA THR A 631 8.96 -13.10 28.02
C THR A 631 8.37 -14.17 27.14
N ASN A 632 9.18 -15.00 26.50
CA ASN A 632 8.73 -16.24 25.87
C ASN A 632 8.53 -17.29 26.96
N THR A 633 7.31 -17.64 27.26
CA THR A 633 6.93 -18.61 28.32
C THR A 633 6.77 -20.04 27.82
N GLY A 634 6.89 -20.28 26.52
CA GLY A 634 6.81 -21.61 25.92
C GLY A 634 8.17 -22.24 25.68
N ASN A 635 8.17 -23.35 24.97
CA ASN A 635 9.35 -24.22 24.76
C ASN A 635 10.02 -24.06 23.40
N VAL A 636 9.49 -23.19 22.52
CA VAL A 636 10.01 -22.95 21.16
C VAL A 636 10.40 -21.50 21.03
N ALA A 637 11.52 -21.23 20.35
CA ALA A 637 11.90 -19.88 19.99
C ALA A 637 10.82 -19.27 19.07
N GLY A 638 10.55 -17.97 19.25
CA GLY A 638 9.54 -17.28 18.43
C GLY A 638 9.68 -15.78 18.49
N ALA A 639 8.99 -15.12 17.60
CA ALA A 639 8.88 -13.66 17.62
C ALA A 639 7.47 -13.22 17.99
N GLU A 640 7.39 -12.17 18.80
CA GLU A 640 6.14 -11.48 19.13
C GLU A 640 6.15 -10.09 18.52
N VAL A 641 4.99 -9.61 18.12
CA VAL A 641 4.76 -8.22 17.72
C VAL A 641 3.96 -7.52 18.81
N VAL A 642 4.67 -6.74 19.62
CA VAL A 642 4.03 -5.87 20.61
C VAL A 642 3.37 -4.71 19.88
N GLN A 643 2.06 -4.54 20.08
CA GLN A 643 1.24 -3.53 19.43
C GLN A 643 0.73 -2.53 20.44
N LEU A 644 0.84 -1.25 20.10
CA LEU A 644 0.44 -0.14 20.95
C LEU A 644 -0.73 0.60 20.31
N TYR A 645 -1.83 0.69 21.03
CA TYR A 645 -3.02 1.39 20.60
C TYR A 645 -3.34 2.55 21.54
N LEU A 646 -3.92 3.61 20.99
CA LEU A 646 -4.40 4.76 21.76
C LEU A 646 -5.92 4.84 21.69
N ALA A 647 -6.57 4.94 22.83
CA ALA A 647 -7.95 5.36 22.95
C ALA A 647 -7.96 6.84 23.39
N LEU A 648 -8.24 7.72 22.41
CA LEU A 648 -8.27 9.15 22.63
C LEU A 648 -9.65 9.58 23.15
N PRO A 649 -9.73 10.64 23.98
CA PRO A 649 -11.01 11.24 24.37
C PRO A 649 -11.90 11.53 23.17
N SER A 650 -13.12 11.02 23.20
CA SER A 650 -14.11 11.13 22.11
C SER A 650 -15.38 11.81 22.61
N THR A 651 -15.93 12.73 21.82
CA THR A 651 -17.20 13.39 22.06
C THR A 651 -18.08 13.31 20.82
N THR A 652 -19.37 13.63 20.96
CA THR A 652 -20.27 13.71 19.79
C THR A 652 -19.81 14.76 18.78
N ALA A 653 -19.25 15.88 19.23
CA ALA A 653 -18.74 16.94 18.36
C ALA A 653 -17.39 16.62 17.75
N LEU A 654 -16.60 15.74 18.41
CA LEU A 654 -15.29 15.29 17.94
C LEU A 654 -15.16 13.77 18.15
N PRO A 655 -15.81 12.97 17.31
CA PRO A 655 -15.73 11.52 17.42
C PRO A 655 -14.33 11.04 17.11
N GLN A 656 -13.82 10.12 17.93
CA GLN A 656 -12.55 9.43 17.75
C GLN A 656 -12.78 7.94 17.55
N ALA A 657 -11.86 7.27 16.86
CA ALA A 657 -11.86 5.82 16.83
C ALA A 657 -11.70 5.28 18.27
N PRO A 658 -12.43 4.21 18.65
CA PRO A 658 -12.29 3.62 20.00
C PRO A 658 -10.85 3.29 20.34
N VAL A 659 -10.11 2.77 19.34
CA VAL A 659 -8.66 2.58 19.40
C VAL A 659 -8.03 2.90 18.05
N LYS A 660 -6.79 3.36 18.04
CA LYS A 660 -5.97 3.51 16.84
C LYS A 660 -4.53 3.07 17.11
N LEU A 661 -3.92 2.36 16.17
CA LEU A 661 -2.52 1.96 16.25
C LEU A 661 -1.61 3.20 16.32
N ALA A 662 -0.64 3.17 17.21
CA ALA A 662 0.30 4.27 17.43
C ALA A 662 1.75 3.83 17.60
N GLY A 663 2.00 2.53 17.64
CA GLY A 663 3.34 1.97 17.73
C GLY A 663 3.31 0.46 17.66
N PHE A 664 4.43 -0.12 17.22
CA PHE A 664 4.64 -1.56 17.28
C PHE A 664 6.14 -1.88 17.32
N LYS A 665 6.46 -3.08 17.83
CA LYS A 665 7.82 -3.61 17.81
C LYS A 665 7.80 -5.12 17.73
N ARG A 666 8.46 -5.66 16.71
CA ARG A 666 8.74 -7.09 16.59
C ARG A 666 9.96 -7.43 17.46
N VAL A 667 9.87 -8.49 18.26
CA VAL A 667 10.94 -8.96 19.17
C VAL A 667 11.07 -10.48 19.07
N GLU A 668 12.28 -10.96 18.82
CA GLU A 668 12.61 -12.38 18.80
C GLU A 668 13.09 -12.83 20.18
N LEU A 669 12.58 -13.97 20.67
CA LEU A 669 12.82 -14.49 22.01
C LEU A 669 13.06 -15.99 21.97
N LYS A 670 14.13 -16.43 22.63
CA LYS A 670 14.37 -17.85 22.92
C LYS A 670 13.43 -18.31 24.04
N PRO A 671 13.21 -19.63 24.22
CA PRO A 671 12.47 -20.16 25.37
C PRO A 671 13.03 -19.62 26.70
N GLY A 672 12.13 -19.05 27.53
CA GLY A 672 12.47 -18.44 28.82
C GLY A 672 13.16 -17.08 28.75
N GLU A 673 13.47 -16.55 27.55
CA GLU A 673 14.13 -15.26 27.39
C GLU A 673 13.13 -14.11 27.64
N THR A 674 13.57 -13.09 28.37
CA THR A 674 12.87 -11.82 28.57
C THR A 674 13.66 -10.70 27.93
N LYS A 675 12.97 -9.83 27.14
CA LYS A 675 13.56 -8.60 26.62
C LYS A 675 12.73 -7.39 27.01
N ARG A 676 13.42 -6.30 27.35
CA ARG A 676 12.80 -4.99 27.52
C ARG A 676 12.51 -4.42 26.13
N VAL A 677 11.25 -4.09 25.86
CA VAL A 677 10.78 -3.49 24.62
C VAL A 677 10.45 -2.03 24.87
N SER A 678 10.91 -1.14 23.99
CA SER A 678 10.65 0.30 24.03
C SER A 678 9.99 0.71 22.72
N ILE A 679 8.82 1.34 22.80
CA ILE A 679 8.00 1.75 21.65
C ILE A 679 7.75 3.25 21.74
N PRO A 680 8.29 4.05 20.80
CA PRO A 680 8.01 5.47 20.72
C PRO A 680 6.59 5.73 20.21
N VAL A 681 5.93 6.75 20.74
CA VAL A 681 4.66 7.29 20.27
C VAL A 681 4.89 8.68 19.70
N GLU A 682 4.61 8.85 18.44
CA GLU A 682 4.78 10.13 17.75
C GLU A 682 3.70 11.15 18.16
N ALA A 683 4.04 12.43 18.17
CA ALA A 683 3.12 13.52 18.51
C ALA A 683 1.86 13.52 17.62
N ARG A 684 1.99 13.14 16.33
CA ARG A 684 0.87 12.98 15.40
C ARG A 684 -0.16 11.98 15.89
N SER A 685 0.27 10.90 16.53
CA SER A 685 -0.64 9.85 17.03
C SER A 685 -1.55 10.35 18.17
N LEU A 686 -1.18 11.45 18.84
CA LEU A 686 -1.97 12.10 19.89
C LEU A 686 -2.90 13.21 19.35
N SER A 687 -2.99 13.37 18.05
CA SER A 687 -3.65 14.51 17.40
C SER A 687 -4.81 14.10 16.49
N TYR A 688 -5.63 15.07 16.16
CA TYR A 688 -6.68 15.00 15.14
C TYR A 688 -6.58 16.20 14.20
N TRP A 689 -7.17 16.11 13.03
CA TRP A 689 -7.26 17.24 12.10
C TRP A 689 -8.46 18.13 12.43
N ASP A 690 -8.20 19.37 12.79
CA ASP A 690 -9.24 20.37 13.04
C ASP A 690 -9.57 21.10 11.73
N ILE A 691 -10.75 20.83 11.19
CA ILE A 691 -11.24 21.42 9.94
C ILE A 691 -11.44 22.95 10.01
N LYS A 692 -11.70 23.50 11.20
CA LYS A 692 -11.91 24.94 11.40
C LYS A 692 -10.61 25.74 11.29
N THR A 693 -9.54 25.22 11.90
CA THR A 693 -8.23 25.88 11.89
C THR A 693 -7.32 25.34 10.81
N LYS A 694 -7.76 24.30 10.05
CA LYS A 694 -6.97 23.59 9.02
C LYS A 694 -5.59 23.20 9.53
N SER A 695 -5.55 22.58 10.71
CA SER A 695 -4.31 22.20 11.37
C SER A 695 -4.49 20.98 12.28
N TRP A 696 -3.38 20.29 12.55
CA TRP A 696 -3.35 19.22 13.53
C TRP A 696 -3.42 19.79 14.94
N LYS A 697 -4.32 19.26 15.75
CA LYS A 697 -4.47 19.61 17.15
C LYS A 697 -4.35 18.38 18.04
N ARG A 698 -3.61 18.51 19.13
CA ARG A 698 -3.56 17.48 20.17
C ARG A 698 -4.93 17.34 20.82
N VAL A 699 -5.35 16.10 21.03
CA VAL A 699 -6.58 15.81 21.79
C VAL A 699 -6.33 16.13 23.26
N ALA A 700 -7.26 16.88 23.87
CA ALA A 700 -7.19 17.23 25.30
C ALA A 700 -7.83 16.13 26.15
N GLY A 701 -7.30 15.90 27.35
CA GLY A 701 -7.82 14.96 28.33
C GLY A 701 -6.98 13.69 28.50
N GLU A 702 -7.42 12.82 29.42
CA GLU A 702 -6.74 11.55 29.71
C GLU A 702 -6.82 10.59 28.53
N ILE A 703 -5.70 10.01 28.16
CA ILE A 703 -5.53 9.05 27.06
C ILE A 703 -5.31 7.66 27.66
N ASN A 704 -6.02 6.65 27.16
CA ASN A 704 -5.69 5.27 27.47
C ASN A 704 -4.72 4.72 26.43
N ILE A 705 -3.65 4.12 26.93
CA ILE A 705 -2.59 3.48 26.13
C ILE A 705 -2.73 1.97 26.33
N LEU A 706 -3.15 1.29 25.28
CA LEU A 706 -3.44 -0.15 25.28
C LEU A 706 -2.27 -0.89 24.64
N VAL A 707 -1.70 -1.84 25.36
CA VAL A 707 -0.60 -2.70 24.88
C VAL A 707 -1.14 -4.10 24.68
N GLY A 708 -0.96 -4.66 23.51
CA GLY A 708 -1.49 -5.98 23.18
C GLY A 708 -0.75 -6.70 22.07
N SER A 709 -1.25 -7.88 21.72
CA SER A 709 -0.80 -8.68 20.59
C SER A 709 -1.74 -8.59 19.36
N SER A 710 -2.87 -7.87 19.53
CA SER A 710 -3.81 -7.48 18.46
C SER A 710 -4.69 -6.32 18.97
N SER A 711 -5.51 -5.74 18.09
CA SER A 711 -6.48 -4.69 18.46
C SER A 711 -7.50 -5.15 19.51
N ARG A 712 -7.67 -6.45 19.71
CA ARG A 712 -8.63 -7.04 20.64
C ARG A 712 -8.00 -7.88 21.75
N ASN A 713 -6.74 -8.28 21.63
CA ASN A 713 -6.02 -9.01 22.67
C ASN A 713 -5.08 -8.05 23.42
N ILE A 714 -5.65 -7.36 24.41
CA ILE A 714 -4.97 -6.32 25.21
C ILE A 714 -4.46 -6.93 26.52
N HIS A 715 -3.17 -6.76 26.78
CA HIS A 715 -2.48 -7.27 27.97
C HIS A 715 -2.28 -6.18 29.03
N ALA A 716 -2.22 -4.92 28.66
CA ALA A 716 -2.07 -3.82 29.59
C ALA A 716 -2.83 -2.56 29.14
N ASN A 717 -3.32 -1.78 30.09
CA ASN A 717 -3.93 -0.47 29.89
C ASN A 717 -3.27 0.54 30.83
N LEU A 718 -2.63 1.55 30.26
CA LEU A 718 -1.96 2.64 30.95
C LEU A 718 -2.74 3.93 30.72
N LYS A 719 -2.81 4.78 31.73
CA LYS A 719 -3.40 6.10 31.63
C LYS A 719 -2.31 7.15 31.52
N PHE A 720 -2.54 8.14 30.66
CA PHE A 720 -1.65 9.26 30.45
C PHE A 720 -2.45 10.56 30.33
N SER A 721 -2.06 11.60 31.09
CA SER A 721 -2.70 12.91 31.14
C SER A 721 -1.75 14.00 30.65
#